data_30b20c7b6a54daf9d68c36875b990f00
#
_entry.id   30b20c7b6a54daf9d68c36875b990f00
#
_cell.length_a   1.000
_cell.length_b   1.000
_cell.length_c   1.000
_cell.angle_alpha   90.00
_cell.angle_beta   90.00
_cell.angle_gamma   90.00
#
_symmetry.space_group_name_H-M   'P 1'
#
loop_
_entity.id
_entity.type
_entity.pdbx_description
1 polymer ?
#
loop_
_entity_poly.entity_id
_entity_poly.type
_entity_poly.pdbx_seq_one_letter_code
_entity_poly.pdbx_strand_id
1 'polypeptide(L)'
;MVLSFALRSILARPRSWIVGLLAAGMAALLTVGLALVGSIAEGTQKSLIESGAGHLQVYNSASGGVPQMLPGPGGSPELVPLPDYAALETRLRSVEGVGEVVPLEAGGATVFRGNYLDDRFAAVRAVAREPASEERRARLERLAKDLRHTLERVARDARRREEAFANDASAREDVLALEEAASERFWAGFAEEPLPALEFLENRVARQVGEGASIDVDFLGTDVPLFARAFPRFELVSGELPPPGTRGLLLGHGAYEQHFKLPIAARLDELKRERERGSTFAGDERARTLVERNLTELADLLSRLDVERATALRAVLARQLGHEGELEALLKEFLTLDDGNFDTRYALFYAELAPHLPLYRVRPGDTLLLRGMLAVGSGVPVRVWGTFRFRGLGGDTSRANSTSLVDLVTARLLADRMTRAQEEESRRLLESLGLAGPAQDVSATEFGLPTVVDVESVAPGGAEPVFERETAGPSSRFTDAEQKDGVLHAALMLKPGTTSEEVAARIRQLAGEQKLPLALAGWEEVGGFVSGLVGMIRLLLFALALLVGLFVLLVSAGTLLLLARERVGEVGTLRAVGMQRRQVFFGLLWEGLLLGAVGSVLGIALGAAVLLGVAGQGLPVRDESLQFFLGGPVLYLQLEAWHALAVGLGCSAVVMGATLVPAWRGSSVTPIVAMRQRED
;
A
#
# COMPACT_ATOMS: atom_id res chain seq x y z
N MET A 1 -2.32 22.56 -58.67
CA MET A 1 -3.13 23.77 -58.84
C MET A 1 -3.99 24.05 -57.60
N VAL A 2 -4.82 23.14 -57.11
CA VAL A 2 -5.68 23.36 -55.91
C VAL A 2 -4.87 23.63 -54.65
N LEU A 3 -3.77 22.92 -54.40
CA LEU A 3 -2.89 23.07 -53.23
C LEU A 3 -2.16 24.43 -53.23
N SER A 4 -1.65 24.88 -54.37
CA SER A 4 -0.98 26.19 -54.50
C SER A 4 -1.95 27.37 -54.32
N PHE A 5 -3.21 27.16 -54.70
CA PHE A 5 -4.28 28.12 -54.46
C PHE A 5 -4.61 28.23 -52.97
N ALA A 6 -4.77 27.09 -52.28
CA ALA A 6 -5.04 27.03 -50.85
C ALA A 6 -3.92 27.71 -50.04
N LEU A 7 -2.65 27.46 -50.37
CA LEU A 7 -1.50 28.05 -49.69
C LEU A 7 -1.42 29.57 -49.87
N ARG A 8 -1.66 30.08 -51.09
CA ARG A 8 -1.71 31.53 -51.33
C ARG A 8 -2.89 32.20 -50.63
N SER A 9 -4.04 31.52 -50.56
CA SER A 9 -5.23 32.00 -49.87
C SER A 9 -5.01 32.16 -48.37
N ILE A 10 -4.31 31.21 -47.71
CA ILE A 10 -3.97 31.27 -46.29
C ILE A 10 -3.03 32.43 -46.00
N LEU A 11 -1.97 32.61 -46.82
CA LEU A 11 -0.96 33.64 -46.61
C LEU A 11 -1.53 35.06 -46.81
N ALA A 12 -2.54 35.24 -47.69
CA ALA A 12 -3.14 36.52 -47.98
C ALA A 12 -4.12 37.04 -46.90
N ARG A 13 -4.46 36.19 -45.88
CA ARG A 13 -5.55 36.53 -44.94
C ARG A 13 -5.21 36.21 -43.49
N PRO A 14 -4.89 37.23 -42.68
CA PRO A 14 -4.51 37.02 -41.26
C PRO A 14 -5.64 36.43 -40.39
N ARG A 15 -6.92 36.63 -40.74
CA ARG A 15 -8.06 36.08 -39.97
C ARG A 15 -8.18 34.56 -40.04
N SER A 16 -7.72 33.91 -41.09
CA SER A 16 -7.70 32.44 -41.19
C SER A 16 -6.71 31.80 -40.21
N TRP A 17 -5.69 32.53 -39.77
CA TRP A 17 -4.74 32.07 -38.78
C TRP A 17 -5.33 31.84 -37.39
N ILE A 18 -6.50 32.45 -37.08
CA ILE A 18 -7.22 32.19 -35.83
C ILE A 18 -7.55 30.69 -35.72
N VAL A 19 -8.00 30.08 -36.81
CA VAL A 19 -8.31 28.64 -36.86
C VAL A 19 -7.04 27.79 -36.66
N GLY A 20 -5.93 28.19 -37.30
CA GLY A 20 -4.63 27.55 -37.10
C GLY A 20 -4.14 27.67 -35.67
N LEU A 21 -4.34 28.82 -35.06
CA LEU A 21 -3.95 29.09 -33.66
C LEU A 21 -4.79 28.30 -32.65
N LEU A 22 -6.10 28.13 -32.90
CA LEU A 22 -6.96 27.25 -32.11
C LEU A 22 -6.53 25.78 -32.24
N ALA A 23 -6.20 25.34 -33.48
CA ALA A 23 -5.68 24.00 -33.73
C ALA A 23 -4.32 23.80 -32.98
N ALA A 24 -3.45 24.81 -33.01
CA ALA A 24 -2.17 24.77 -32.28
C ALA A 24 -2.37 24.69 -30.75
N GLY A 25 -3.27 25.48 -30.21
CA GLY A 25 -3.61 25.42 -28.78
C GLY A 25 -4.16 24.05 -28.36
N MET A 26 -5.08 23.49 -29.15
CA MET A 26 -5.62 22.14 -28.94
C MET A 26 -4.53 21.08 -29.02
N ALA A 27 -3.69 21.13 -30.07
CA ALA A 27 -2.61 20.17 -30.25
C ALA A 27 -1.56 20.25 -29.13
N ALA A 28 -1.19 21.44 -28.67
CA ALA A 28 -0.29 21.63 -27.55
C ALA A 28 -0.85 21.03 -26.26
N LEU A 29 -2.12 21.32 -25.95
CA LEU A 29 -2.81 20.77 -24.75
C LEU A 29 -2.88 19.25 -24.80
N LEU A 30 -3.26 18.67 -25.94
CA LEU A 30 -3.36 17.23 -26.11
C LEU A 30 -1.98 16.55 -26.05
N THR A 31 -0.94 17.17 -26.60
CA THR A 31 0.43 16.66 -26.53
C THR A 31 0.92 16.55 -25.10
N VAL A 32 0.74 17.61 -24.30
CA VAL A 32 1.11 17.61 -22.87
C VAL A 32 0.24 16.64 -22.09
N GLY A 33 -1.07 16.63 -22.33
CA GLY A 33 -2.01 15.74 -21.62
C GLY A 33 -1.72 14.26 -21.89
N LEU A 34 -1.49 13.85 -23.14
CA LEU A 34 -1.16 12.46 -23.46
C LEU A 34 0.21 12.04 -22.93
N ALA A 35 1.21 12.94 -22.97
CA ALA A 35 2.50 12.68 -22.36
C ALA A 35 2.37 12.45 -20.84
N LEU A 36 1.57 13.26 -20.16
CA LEU A 36 1.31 13.09 -18.71
C LEU A 36 0.63 11.75 -18.43
N VAL A 37 -0.42 11.39 -19.17
CA VAL A 37 -1.14 10.11 -19.00
C VAL A 37 -0.22 8.92 -19.27
N GLY A 38 0.54 8.98 -20.36
CA GLY A 38 1.51 7.93 -20.70
C GLY A 38 2.53 7.73 -19.58
N SER A 39 3.11 8.82 -19.10
CA SER A 39 4.10 8.77 -18.02
C SER A 39 3.53 8.27 -16.69
N ILE A 40 2.28 8.61 -16.35
CA ILE A 40 1.58 8.05 -15.18
C ILE A 40 1.37 6.55 -15.36
N ALA A 41 0.89 6.11 -16.53
CA ALA A 41 0.65 4.70 -16.79
C ALA A 41 1.95 3.88 -16.74
N GLU A 42 3.01 4.36 -17.35
CA GLU A 42 4.34 3.72 -17.33
C GLU A 42 4.93 3.70 -15.90
N GLY A 43 4.82 4.81 -15.19
CA GLY A 43 5.28 4.91 -13.79
C GLY A 43 4.55 3.93 -12.88
N THR A 44 3.21 3.84 -13.00
CA THR A 44 2.40 2.89 -12.22
C THR A 44 2.73 1.45 -12.61
N GLN A 45 2.83 1.14 -13.90
CA GLN A 45 3.22 -0.18 -14.39
C GLN A 45 4.56 -0.62 -13.79
N LYS A 46 5.57 0.21 -13.92
CA LYS A 46 6.91 -0.06 -13.37
C LYS A 46 6.88 -0.24 -11.85
N SER A 47 6.10 0.61 -11.17
CA SER A 47 5.93 0.51 -9.71
C SER A 47 5.33 -0.82 -9.28
N LEU A 48 4.25 -1.26 -9.92
CA LEU A 48 3.59 -2.53 -9.59
C LEU A 48 4.47 -3.73 -9.94
N ILE A 49 5.05 -3.75 -11.14
CA ILE A 49 5.92 -4.84 -11.60
C ILE A 49 7.11 -5.04 -10.65
N GLU A 50 7.79 -3.95 -10.31
CA GLU A 50 9.03 -3.98 -9.50
C GLU A 50 8.79 -4.15 -7.99
N SER A 51 7.53 -4.14 -7.54
CA SER A 51 7.18 -4.21 -6.11
C SER A 51 6.44 -5.47 -5.70
N GLY A 52 6.22 -6.43 -6.60
CA GLY A 52 5.60 -7.70 -6.25
C GLY A 52 4.58 -8.22 -7.27
N ALA A 53 3.96 -7.39 -8.11
CA ALA A 53 3.03 -7.88 -9.14
C ALA A 53 3.74 -8.74 -10.20
N GLY A 54 5.01 -8.42 -10.52
CA GLY A 54 5.69 -9.03 -11.65
C GLY A 54 5.11 -8.58 -12.99
N HIS A 55 5.69 -9.05 -14.09
CA HIS A 55 5.19 -8.76 -15.43
C HIS A 55 3.92 -9.56 -15.77
N LEU A 56 3.87 -10.80 -15.28
CA LEU A 56 2.75 -11.73 -15.41
C LEU A 56 2.58 -12.48 -14.08
N GLN A 57 1.37 -12.92 -13.80
CA GLN A 57 1.10 -13.89 -12.74
C GLN A 57 0.46 -15.14 -13.31
N VAL A 58 0.91 -16.29 -12.79
CA VAL A 58 0.36 -17.61 -13.10
C VAL A 58 -0.45 -18.08 -11.90
N TYR A 59 -1.67 -18.52 -12.13
CA TYR A 59 -2.58 -19.05 -11.12
C TYR A 59 -3.43 -20.20 -11.68
N ASN A 60 -4.14 -20.90 -10.83
CA ASN A 60 -4.99 -22.01 -11.26
C ASN A 60 -6.25 -21.46 -11.97
N SER A 61 -6.56 -21.98 -13.16
CA SER A 61 -7.72 -21.56 -13.94
C SER A 61 -9.08 -21.89 -13.30
N ALA A 62 -9.10 -22.77 -12.29
CA ALA A 62 -10.28 -23.06 -11.49
C ALA A 62 -10.55 -22.06 -10.36
N SER A 63 -9.65 -21.09 -10.17
CA SER A 63 -9.81 -20.03 -9.15
C SER A 63 -11.00 -19.13 -9.46
N GLY A 64 -11.65 -18.59 -8.42
CA GLY A 64 -12.82 -17.72 -8.52
C GLY A 64 -12.53 -16.31 -9.08
N GLY A 65 -11.26 -15.98 -9.35
CA GLY A 65 -10.85 -14.69 -9.91
C GLY A 65 -9.36 -14.56 -10.09
N VAL A 66 -8.92 -13.37 -10.48
CA VAL A 66 -7.51 -13.02 -10.70
C VAL A 66 -6.85 -12.67 -9.37
N PRO A 67 -5.64 -13.16 -9.08
CA PRO A 67 -4.89 -12.73 -7.89
C PRO A 67 -4.71 -11.21 -7.85
N GLN A 68 -4.98 -10.60 -6.72
CA GLN A 68 -4.84 -9.15 -6.54
C GLN A 68 -3.74 -8.86 -5.52
N MET A 69 -2.79 -8.00 -5.88
CA MET A 69 -1.73 -7.56 -4.96
C MET A 69 -2.28 -6.66 -3.85
N LEU A 70 -3.22 -5.79 -4.20
CA LEU A 70 -3.91 -4.87 -3.29
C LEU A 70 -5.43 -5.09 -3.46
N PRO A 71 -6.04 -5.91 -2.60
CA PRO A 71 -7.46 -6.18 -2.69
C PRO A 71 -8.29 -4.90 -2.56
N GLY A 72 -9.31 -4.78 -3.38
CA GLY A 72 -10.31 -3.73 -3.28
C GLY A 72 -11.31 -3.98 -2.13
N PRO A 73 -12.35 -3.14 -2.02
CA PRO A 73 -13.38 -3.28 -0.98
C PRO A 73 -14.14 -4.62 -0.99
N GLY A 74 -14.07 -5.36 -2.09
CA GLY A 74 -14.69 -6.69 -2.24
C GLY A 74 -13.87 -7.86 -1.71
N GLY A 75 -12.68 -7.60 -1.14
CA GLY A 75 -11.76 -8.64 -0.67
C GLY A 75 -10.96 -9.31 -1.77
N SER A 76 -10.21 -10.35 -1.41
CA SER A 76 -9.47 -11.19 -2.35
C SER A 76 -10.34 -12.32 -2.89
N PRO A 77 -10.23 -12.69 -4.19
CA PRO A 77 -10.92 -13.84 -4.71
C PRO A 77 -10.39 -15.13 -4.07
N GLU A 78 -11.25 -16.14 -3.99
CA GLU A 78 -10.83 -17.47 -3.57
C GLU A 78 -9.96 -18.11 -4.64
N LEU A 79 -8.71 -18.43 -4.27
CA LEU A 79 -7.72 -19.00 -5.17
C LEU A 79 -7.56 -20.49 -4.89
N VAL A 80 -7.48 -21.30 -5.95
CA VAL A 80 -7.20 -22.72 -5.91
C VAL A 80 -5.68 -22.92 -6.01
N PRO A 81 -5.06 -23.79 -5.19
CA PRO A 81 -3.64 -24.08 -5.27
C PRO A 81 -3.18 -24.55 -6.66
N LEU A 82 -1.97 -24.14 -7.05
CA LEU A 82 -1.32 -24.62 -8.27
C LEU A 82 -0.96 -26.09 -8.12
N PRO A 83 -1.22 -26.93 -9.13
CA PRO A 83 -0.85 -28.33 -9.08
C PRO A 83 0.68 -28.49 -9.15
N ASP A 84 1.25 -29.29 -8.25
CA ASP A 84 2.69 -29.61 -8.22
C ASP A 84 3.59 -28.42 -8.55
N TYR A 85 3.52 -27.40 -7.69
CA TYR A 85 4.23 -26.14 -7.94
C TYR A 85 5.74 -26.32 -8.15
N ALA A 86 6.39 -27.27 -7.48
CA ALA A 86 7.82 -27.49 -7.63
C ALA A 86 8.20 -27.90 -9.07
N ALA A 87 7.43 -28.82 -9.66
CA ALA A 87 7.61 -29.20 -11.07
C ALA A 87 7.19 -28.06 -12.00
N LEU A 88 6.11 -27.34 -11.67
CA LEU A 88 5.63 -26.20 -12.45
C LEU A 88 6.66 -25.06 -12.48
N GLU A 89 7.25 -24.72 -11.35
CA GLU A 89 8.32 -23.69 -11.26
C GLU A 89 9.48 -24.02 -12.20
N THR A 90 9.95 -25.27 -12.19
CA THR A 90 11.04 -25.71 -13.06
C THR A 90 10.69 -25.53 -14.54
N ARG A 91 9.45 -25.87 -14.92
CA ARG A 91 8.96 -25.70 -16.29
C ARG A 91 8.83 -24.24 -16.69
N LEU A 92 8.26 -23.40 -15.81
CA LEU A 92 8.13 -21.96 -16.05
C LEU A 92 9.49 -21.30 -16.22
N ARG A 93 10.47 -21.66 -15.42
CA ARG A 93 11.86 -21.17 -15.56
C ARG A 93 12.53 -21.60 -16.86
N SER A 94 12.11 -22.72 -17.45
CA SER A 94 12.63 -23.19 -18.75
C SER A 94 12.04 -22.44 -19.94
N VAL A 95 10.94 -21.69 -19.77
CA VAL A 95 10.34 -20.88 -20.84
C VAL A 95 11.26 -19.72 -21.18
N GLU A 96 11.59 -19.59 -22.46
CA GLU A 96 12.43 -18.49 -22.95
C GLU A 96 11.80 -17.14 -22.65
N GLY A 97 12.57 -16.21 -22.06
CA GLY A 97 12.12 -14.90 -21.64
C GLY A 97 11.72 -14.81 -20.17
N VAL A 98 11.50 -15.93 -19.47
CA VAL A 98 11.27 -15.93 -18.02
C VAL A 98 12.61 -15.74 -17.30
N GLY A 99 12.67 -14.83 -16.37
CA GLY A 99 13.81 -14.59 -15.48
C GLY A 99 13.63 -15.31 -14.15
N GLU A 100 12.82 -14.74 -13.26
CA GLU A 100 12.52 -15.30 -11.94
C GLU A 100 11.04 -15.67 -11.81
N VAL A 101 10.77 -16.72 -11.04
CA VAL A 101 9.43 -17.20 -10.69
C VAL A 101 9.30 -17.10 -9.18
N VAL A 102 8.45 -16.23 -8.69
CA VAL A 102 8.31 -15.93 -7.26
C VAL A 102 6.92 -16.37 -6.78
N PRO A 103 6.83 -17.35 -5.88
CA PRO A 103 5.55 -17.78 -5.31
C PRO A 103 4.98 -16.70 -4.40
N LEU A 104 3.66 -16.52 -4.47
CA LEU A 104 2.96 -15.48 -3.72
C LEU A 104 1.66 -16.00 -3.13
N GLU A 105 1.29 -15.41 -1.98
CA GLU A 105 0.03 -15.63 -1.30
C GLU A 105 -0.35 -14.38 -0.51
N ALA A 106 -1.37 -13.64 -0.93
CA ALA A 106 -1.86 -12.48 -0.20
C ALA A 106 -2.83 -12.89 0.91
N GLY A 107 -2.72 -12.26 2.07
CA GLY A 107 -3.60 -12.51 3.20
C GLY A 107 -3.58 -11.40 4.23
N GLY A 108 -4.42 -11.56 5.26
CA GLY A 108 -4.47 -10.67 6.41
C GLY A 108 -4.35 -11.46 7.71
N ALA A 109 -3.71 -10.86 8.69
CA ALA A 109 -3.59 -11.42 10.02
C ALA A 109 -3.80 -10.35 11.07
N THR A 110 -4.34 -10.75 12.21
CA THR A 110 -4.39 -9.94 13.41
C THR A 110 -3.15 -10.24 14.24
N VAL A 111 -2.38 -9.22 14.54
CA VAL A 111 -1.22 -9.30 15.44
C VAL A 111 -1.71 -9.10 16.85
N PHE A 112 -1.51 -10.10 17.68
CA PHE A 112 -1.71 -9.98 19.13
C PHE A 112 -0.37 -9.61 19.74
N ARG A 113 -0.35 -8.44 20.33
CA ARG A 113 0.77 -7.94 21.05
C ARG A 113 0.57 -8.26 22.52
N GLY A 114 1.54 -8.93 23.13
CA GLY A 114 1.65 -8.99 24.58
C GLY A 114 1.74 -7.58 25.17
N ASN A 115 1.33 -7.43 26.43
CA ASN A 115 1.51 -6.16 27.11
C ASN A 115 2.99 -6.00 27.56
N TYR A 116 3.38 -4.81 27.95
CA TYR A 116 4.76 -4.54 28.40
C TYR A 116 5.17 -5.34 29.66
N LEU A 117 4.22 -5.93 30.39
CA LEU A 117 4.49 -6.84 31.50
C LEU A 117 4.96 -8.20 30.97
N ASP A 118 4.48 -8.66 29.82
CA ASP A 118 4.90 -9.95 29.23
C ASP A 118 6.41 -9.97 28.96
N ASP A 119 6.98 -8.86 28.46
CA ASP A 119 8.42 -8.74 28.26
C ASP A 119 9.20 -8.81 29.57
N ARG A 120 8.66 -8.18 30.62
CA ARG A 120 9.27 -8.23 31.96
C ARG A 120 9.16 -9.61 32.60
N PHE A 121 8.02 -10.27 32.43
CA PHE A 121 7.84 -11.66 32.89
C PHE A 121 8.78 -12.60 32.14
N ALA A 122 8.94 -12.43 30.84
CA ALA A 122 9.89 -13.22 30.04
C ALA A 122 11.33 -13.02 30.52
N ALA A 123 11.73 -11.78 30.85
CA ALA A 123 13.05 -11.49 31.41
C ALA A 123 13.27 -12.16 32.76
N VAL A 124 12.27 -12.10 33.66
CA VAL A 124 12.32 -12.80 34.95
C VAL A 124 12.38 -14.32 34.78
N ARG A 125 11.57 -14.88 33.87
CA ARG A 125 11.55 -16.30 33.56
C ARG A 125 12.88 -16.78 32.97
N ALA A 126 13.53 -15.98 32.14
CA ALA A 126 14.86 -16.31 31.60
C ALA A 126 15.90 -16.44 32.73
N VAL A 127 15.93 -15.46 33.64
CA VAL A 127 16.84 -15.50 34.78
C VAL A 127 16.46 -16.62 35.78
N ALA A 128 15.16 -16.90 35.94
CA ALA A 128 14.69 -17.97 36.83
C ALA A 128 15.12 -19.39 36.35
N ARG A 129 15.35 -19.57 35.04
CA ARG A 129 15.83 -20.83 34.45
C ARG A 129 17.35 -21.01 34.54
N GLU A 130 18.09 -19.98 34.91
CA GLU A 130 19.54 -20.10 35.11
C GLU A 130 19.86 -20.96 36.36
N PRO A 131 21.03 -21.61 36.41
CA PRO A 131 21.46 -22.35 37.57
C PRO A 131 21.49 -21.47 38.84
N ALA A 132 21.15 -22.04 39.99
CA ALA A 132 21.15 -21.33 41.26
C ALA A 132 22.53 -20.74 41.59
N SER A 133 22.61 -19.40 41.74
CA SER A 133 23.80 -18.66 42.11
C SER A 133 23.41 -17.40 42.87
N GLU A 134 24.34 -16.81 43.63
CA GLU A 134 24.10 -15.53 44.25
C GLU A 134 23.85 -14.40 43.25
N GLU A 135 24.52 -14.45 42.09
CA GLU A 135 24.32 -13.47 41.01
C GLU A 135 22.92 -13.58 40.43
N ARG A 136 22.42 -14.82 40.20
CA ARG A 136 21.04 -15.05 39.78
C ARG A 136 20.05 -14.48 40.79
N ARG A 137 20.26 -14.75 42.08
CA ARG A 137 19.40 -14.23 43.17
C ARG A 137 19.37 -12.70 43.17
N ALA A 138 20.51 -12.06 43.11
CA ALA A 138 20.61 -10.60 43.05
C ALA A 138 19.97 -9.99 41.78
N ARG A 139 20.00 -10.70 40.66
CA ARG A 139 19.30 -10.29 39.42
C ARG A 139 17.79 -10.44 39.57
N LEU A 140 17.30 -11.56 40.12
CA LEU A 140 15.88 -11.76 40.41
C LEU A 140 15.32 -10.72 41.36
N GLU A 141 16.05 -10.39 42.45
CA GLU A 141 15.63 -9.36 43.41
C GLU A 141 15.51 -7.96 42.75
N ARG A 142 16.43 -7.61 41.85
CA ARG A 142 16.34 -6.35 41.09
C ARG A 142 15.12 -6.34 40.16
N LEU A 143 14.92 -7.41 39.37
CA LEU A 143 13.79 -7.54 38.48
C LEU A 143 12.46 -7.55 39.24
N ALA A 144 12.40 -8.23 40.39
CA ALA A 144 11.24 -8.23 41.28
C ALA A 144 10.89 -6.83 41.77
N LYS A 145 11.90 -6.06 42.19
CA LYS A 145 11.71 -4.68 42.65
C LYS A 145 11.17 -3.77 41.54
N ASP A 146 11.72 -3.88 40.35
CA ASP A 146 11.27 -3.09 39.19
C ASP A 146 9.84 -3.46 38.78
N LEU A 147 9.55 -4.77 38.79
CA LEU A 147 8.23 -5.29 38.44
C LEU A 147 7.17 -4.85 39.47
N ARG A 148 7.48 -4.99 40.77
CA ARG A 148 6.64 -4.52 41.87
C ARG A 148 6.32 -3.03 41.73
N HIS A 149 7.31 -2.19 41.52
CA HIS A 149 7.11 -0.75 41.33
C HIS A 149 6.20 -0.41 40.14
N THR A 150 6.29 -1.21 39.10
CA THR A 150 5.39 -1.08 37.94
C THR A 150 3.96 -1.47 38.32
N LEU A 151 3.78 -2.58 39.02
CA LEU A 151 2.46 -3.07 39.41
C LEU A 151 1.79 -2.15 40.45
N GLU A 152 2.54 -1.52 41.34
CA GLU A 152 2.03 -0.48 42.23
C GLU A 152 1.43 0.73 41.50
N ARG A 153 2.01 1.10 40.37
CA ARG A 153 1.44 2.17 39.50
C ARG A 153 0.19 1.70 38.78
N VAL A 154 0.24 0.51 38.20
CA VAL A 154 -0.92 -0.08 37.50
C VAL A 154 -2.11 -0.26 38.45
N ALA A 155 -1.87 -0.73 39.66
CA ALA A 155 -2.91 -0.89 40.67
C ALA A 155 -3.54 0.46 41.07
N ARG A 156 -2.74 1.51 41.23
CA ARG A 156 -3.25 2.88 41.51
C ARG A 156 -4.13 3.40 40.37
N ASP A 157 -3.74 3.17 39.12
CA ASP A 157 -4.51 3.60 37.96
C ASP A 157 -5.79 2.78 37.76
N ALA A 158 -5.74 1.48 38.11
CA ALA A 158 -6.92 0.62 38.10
C ALA A 158 -7.96 1.05 39.15
N ARG A 159 -7.52 1.39 40.34
CA ARG A 159 -8.41 1.95 41.39
C ARG A 159 -9.09 3.25 40.94
N ARG A 160 -8.36 4.18 40.34
CA ARG A 160 -8.95 5.43 39.87
C ARG A 160 -10.01 5.19 38.80
N ARG A 161 -9.83 4.15 37.96
CA ARG A 161 -10.83 3.74 36.96
C ARG A 161 -12.05 3.07 37.61
N GLU A 162 -11.85 2.20 38.61
CA GLU A 162 -12.94 1.57 39.36
C GLU A 162 -13.84 2.61 40.04
N GLU A 163 -13.24 3.62 40.69
CA GLU A 163 -13.96 4.73 41.31
C GLU A 163 -14.82 5.53 40.30
N ALA A 164 -14.38 5.59 39.03
CA ALA A 164 -15.10 6.28 37.96
C ALA A 164 -16.25 5.43 37.36
N PHE A 165 -16.19 4.08 37.45
CA PHE A 165 -17.12 3.16 36.79
C PHE A 165 -17.76 2.13 37.75
N ALA A 166 -18.23 2.53 38.88
CA ALA A 166 -18.54 1.81 40.12
C ALA A 166 -19.54 0.61 40.09
N ASN A 167 -19.78 -0.10 39.01
CA ASN A 167 -20.83 -1.16 38.96
C ASN A 167 -20.44 -2.53 38.37
N ASP A 168 -19.17 -2.86 38.16
CA ASP A 168 -18.77 -4.14 37.61
C ASP A 168 -18.07 -5.03 38.65
N ALA A 169 -18.67 -6.18 38.98
CA ALA A 169 -18.12 -7.13 39.96
C ALA A 169 -16.80 -7.76 39.45
N SER A 170 -16.64 -7.94 38.12
CA SER A 170 -15.41 -8.48 37.54
C SER A 170 -14.26 -7.47 37.64
N ALA A 171 -14.53 -6.18 37.53
CA ALA A 171 -13.54 -5.12 37.71
C ALA A 171 -12.96 -5.08 39.13
N ARG A 172 -13.76 -5.46 40.14
CA ARG A 172 -13.27 -5.55 41.53
C ARG A 172 -12.30 -6.70 41.73
N GLU A 173 -12.59 -7.89 41.20
CA GLU A 173 -11.67 -9.03 41.28
C GLU A 173 -10.33 -8.70 40.63
N ASP A 174 -10.37 -7.98 39.52
CA ASP A 174 -9.21 -7.55 38.78
C ASP A 174 -8.35 -6.55 39.57
N VAL A 175 -8.98 -5.58 40.22
CA VAL A 175 -8.27 -4.62 41.07
C VAL A 175 -7.64 -5.33 42.28
N LEU A 176 -8.34 -6.27 42.91
CA LEU A 176 -7.82 -7.04 44.02
C LEU A 176 -6.58 -7.86 43.62
N ALA A 177 -6.57 -8.48 42.45
CA ALA A 177 -5.42 -9.23 41.94
C ALA A 177 -4.21 -8.32 41.68
N LEU A 178 -4.43 -7.09 41.18
CA LEU A 178 -3.39 -6.09 41.02
C LEU A 178 -2.83 -5.60 42.35
N GLU A 179 -3.69 -5.42 43.35
CA GLU A 179 -3.28 -5.02 44.72
C GLU A 179 -2.49 -6.11 45.40
N GLU A 180 -2.89 -7.37 45.24
CA GLU A 180 -2.13 -8.51 45.75
C GLU A 180 -0.75 -8.55 45.11
N ALA A 181 -0.65 -8.42 43.78
CA ALA A 181 0.62 -8.38 43.06
C ALA A 181 1.50 -7.17 43.43
N ALA A 182 0.91 -6.05 43.84
CA ALA A 182 1.62 -4.87 44.32
C ALA A 182 2.10 -4.96 45.78
N SER A 183 1.57 -5.92 46.55
CA SER A 183 1.83 -6.04 47.99
C SER A 183 3.24 -6.57 48.26
N GLU A 184 3.86 -6.13 49.38
CA GLU A 184 5.17 -6.67 49.84
C GLU A 184 5.14 -8.16 50.14
N ARG A 185 4.00 -8.64 50.61
CA ARG A 185 3.81 -10.04 50.98
C ARG A 185 3.93 -10.97 49.74
N PHE A 186 3.43 -10.54 48.59
CA PHE A 186 3.53 -11.30 47.37
C PHE A 186 4.97 -11.54 46.92
N TRP A 187 5.85 -10.56 47.13
CA TRP A 187 7.25 -10.61 46.73
C TRP A 187 8.16 -11.25 47.80
N ALA A 188 7.62 -11.56 48.98
CA ALA A 188 8.38 -12.25 50.00
C ALA A 188 8.70 -13.68 49.54
N GLY A 189 10.00 -14.01 49.40
CA GLY A 189 10.43 -15.32 48.88
C GLY A 189 10.47 -15.48 47.36
N PHE A 190 10.16 -14.41 46.59
CA PHE A 190 10.16 -14.47 45.11
C PHE A 190 11.49 -14.92 44.50
N ALA A 191 12.62 -14.55 45.08
CA ALA A 191 13.93 -14.93 44.58
C ALA A 191 14.24 -16.42 44.77
N GLU A 192 13.63 -17.07 45.76
CA GLU A 192 13.73 -18.50 46.02
C GLU A 192 12.86 -19.31 45.06
N GLU A 193 11.58 -18.93 44.91
CA GLU A 193 10.59 -19.63 44.07
C GLU A 193 9.85 -18.68 43.14
N PRO A 194 10.47 -18.21 42.04
CA PRO A 194 9.86 -17.21 41.15
C PRO A 194 8.74 -17.75 40.27
N LEU A 195 8.70 -19.05 39.96
CA LEU A 195 7.77 -19.62 38.98
C LEU A 195 6.29 -19.53 39.39
N PRO A 196 5.86 -19.91 40.63
CA PRO A 196 4.47 -19.79 41.02
C PRO A 196 3.96 -18.35 41.01
N ALA A 197 4.82 -17.41 41.44
CA ALA A 197 4.48 -15.99 41.40
C ALA A 197 4.35 -15.49 39.96
N LEU A 198 5.20 -15.94 39.04
CA LEU A 198 5.09 -15.63 37.60
C LEU A 198 3.80 -16.16 36.99
N GLU A 199 3.38 -17.38 37.32
CA GLU A 199 2.12 -17.94 36.86
C GLU A 199 0.91 -17.11 37.32
N PHE A 200 0.91 -16.67 38.59
CA PHE A 200 -0.13 -15.75 39.06
C PHE A 200 -0.13 -14.44 38.26
N LEU A 201 1.03 -13.82 38.07
CA LEU A 201 1.17 -12.57 37.36
C LEU A 201 0.72 -12.68 35.88
N GLU A 202 1.08 -13.76 35.20
CA GLU A 202 0.71 -14.00 33.80
C GLU A 202 -0.79 -14.29 33.65
N ASN A 203 -1.35 -15.11 34.54
CA ASN A 203 -2.73 -15.57 34.39
C ASN A 203 -3.76 -14.57 34.93
N ARG A 204 -3.43 -13.82 35.98
CA ARG A 204 -4.37 -12.92 36.65
C ARG A 204 -4.12 -11.44 36.36
N VAL A 205 -2.86 -11.03 36.28
CA VAL A 205 -2.47 -9.63 36.22
C VAL A 205 -2.24 -9.16 34.78
N ALA A 206 -1.54 -9.95 33.95
CA ALA A 206 -1.23 -9.58 32.59
C ALA A 206 -2.48 -9.28 31.73
N ARG A 207 -3.56 -9.98 31.98
CA ARG A 207 -4.83 -9.79 31.27
C ARG A 207 -5.47 -8.42 31.50
N GLN A 208 -5.17 -7.77 32.59
CA GLN A 208 -5.83 -6.54 33.03
C GLN A 208 -5.10 -5.29 32.56
N VAL A 209 -3.86 -5.44 32.13
CA VAL A 209 -3.12 -4.34 31.53
C VAL A 209 -3.54 -4.22 30.08
N GLY A 210 -4.53 -3.37 29.84
CA GLY A 210 -5.31 -3.21 28.63
C GLY A 210 -4.57 -2.74 27.38
N GLU A 211 -3.38 -3.26 27.11
CA GLU A 211 -2.63 -3.01 25.88
C GLU A 211 -2.84 -4.09 24.78
N GLY A 212 -3.74 -5.00 24.98
CA GLY A 212 -4.12 -6.03 23.99
C GLY A 212 -4.89 -5.47 22.79
N ALA A 213 -4.49 -4.32 22.26
CA ALA A 213 -5.01 -3.86 20.97
C ALA A 213 -4.54 -4.84 19.90
N SER A 214 -5.49 -5.52 19.29
CA SER A 214 -5.26 -6.27 18.06
C SER A 214 -4.95 -5.29 16.93
N ILE A 215 -3.93 -5.59 16.15
CA ILE A 215 -3.54 -4.81 14.99
C ILE A 215 -3.73 -5.69 13.77
N ASP A 216 -4.55 -5.24 12.84
CA ASP A 216 -4.71 -5.94 11.56
C ASP A 216 -3.56 -5.55 10.64
N VAL A 217 -2.89 -6.57 10.10
CA VAL A 217 -1.73 -6.42 9.23
C VAL A 217 -1.98 -7.22 7.96
N ASP A 218 -1.94 -6.53 6.82
CA ASP A 218 -1.91 -7.19 5.52
C ASP A 218 -0.53 -7.81 5.32
N PHE A 219 -0.49 -9.04 4.78
CA PHE A 219 0.76 -9.71 4.47
C PHE A 219 0.76 -10.32 3.07
N LEU A 220 1.96 -10.50 2.56
CA LEU A 220 2.26 -11.26 1.36
C LEU A 220 3.17 -12.44 1.75
N GLY A 221 2.64 -13.66 1.66
CA GLY A 221 3.39 -14.89 1.83
C GLY A 221 4.26 -15.15 0.61
N THR A 222 5.55 -15.38 0.81
CA THR A 222 6.52 -15.58 -0.28
C THR A 222 7.78 -16.28 0.18
N ASP A 223 8.65 -16.65 -0.77
CA ASP A 223 10.05 -16.90 -0.48
C ASP A 223 10.76 -15.55 -0.30
N VAL A 224 10.93 -15.10 0.94
CA VAL A 224 11.42 -13.76 1.24
C VAL A 224 12.80 -13.45 0.64
N PRO A 225 13.83 -14.34 0.73
CA PRO A 225 15.11 -14.14 0.07
C PRO A 225 15.01 -14.06 -1.47
N LEU A 226 14.15 -14.85 -2.07
CA LEU A 226 13.91 -14.82 -3.51
C LEU A 226 13.18 -13.53 -3.91
N PHE A 227 12.16 -13.14 -3.15
CA PHE A 227 11.41 -11.90 -3.33
C PHE A 227 12.34 -10.67 -3.31
N ALA A 228 13.21 -10.59 -2.31
CA ALA A 228 14.15 -9.48 -2.16
C ALA A 228 15.13 -9.35 -3.35
N ARG A 229 15.48 -10.48 -4.01
CA ARG A 229 16.33 -10.47 -5.21
C ARG A 229 15.58 -10.17 -6.48
N ALA A 230 14.34 -10.68 -6.59
CA ALA A 230 13.54 -10.56 -7.81
C ALA A 230 12.94 -9.17 -8.00
N PHE A 231 12.61 -8.46 -6.91
CA PHE A 231 11.95 -7.16 -6.96
C PHE A 231 12.90 -6.00 -6.64
N PRO A 232 13.34 -5.21 -7.63
CA PRO A 232 14.40 -4.19 -7.47
C PRO A 232 14.04 -3.05 -6.52
N ARG A 233 12.76 -2.81 -6.26
CA ARG A 233 12.31 -1.76 -5.33
C ARG A 233 12.31 -2.18 -3.87
N PHE A 234 12.53 -3.46 -3.59
CA PHE A 234 12.67 -3.93 -2.23
C PHE A 234 13.91 -3.31 -1.55
N GLU A 235 13.73 -2.78 -0.35
CA GLU A 235 14.81 -2.24 0.49
C GLU A 235 14.61 -2.67 1.93
N LEU A 236 15.60 -3.36 2.48
CA LEU A 236 15.64 -3.68 3.90
C LEU A 236 16.02 -2.42 4.68
N VAL A 237 15.15 -1.98 5.61
CA VAL A 237 15.36 -0.77 6.41
C VAL A 237 16.09 -1.09 7.71
N SER A 238 15.70 -2.16 8.39
CA SER A 238 16.32 -2.59 9.65
C SER A 238 16.27 -4.11 9.79
N GLY A 239 17.18 -4.68 10.59
CA GLY A 239 17.26 -6.12 10.80
C GLY A 239 18.00 -6.84 9.68
N GLU A 240 17.63 -8.10 9.44
CA GLU A 240 18.24 -8.99 8.46
C GLU A 240 17.18 -9.79 7.70
N LEU A 241 17.55 -10.34 6.54
CA LEU A 241 16.67 -11.25 5.81
C LEU A 241 16.61 -12.60 6.52
N PRO A 242 15.43 -13.25 6.59
CA PRO A 242 15.34 -14.61 7.13
C PRO A 242 16.20 -15.55 6.32
N PRO A 243 16.98 -16.43 6.98
CA PRO A 243 17.69 -17.49 6.27
C PRO A 243 16.72 -18.40 5.50
N PRO A 244 17.12 -18.95 4.35
CA PRO A 244 16.28 -19.88 3.60
C PRO A 244 15.78 -21.05 4.48
N GLY A 245 14.51 -21.40 4.34
CA GLY A 245 13.90 -22.49 5.11
C GLY A 245 13.62 -22.14 6.58
N THR A 246 13.60 -20.85 6.95
CA THR A 246 13.22 -20.41 8.30
C THR A 246 11.93 -19.60 8.27
N ARG A 247 11.08 -19.84 9.29
CA ARG A 247 9.85 -19.07 9.46
C ARG A 247 10.16 -17.66 9.93
N GLY A 248 9.38 -16.70 9.45
CA GLY A 248 9.59 -15.33 9.89
C GLY A 248 8.76 -14.29 9.19
N LEU A 249 8.82 -13.11 9.78
CA LEU A 249 8.09 -11.92 9.38
C LEU A 249 9.07 -10.78 9.10
N LEU A 250 8.93 -10.13 7.96
CA LEU A 250 9.44 -8.80 7.72
C LEU A 250 8.26 -7.82 7.74
N LEU A 251 8.27 -6.90 8.69
CA LEU A 251 7.22 -5.89 8.80
C LEU A 251 7.39 -4.82 7.70
N GLY A 252 6.31 -4.47 7.03
CA GLY A 252 6.29 -3.28 6.21
C GLY A 252 6.62 -2.05 7.05
N HIS A 253 7.58 -1.22 6.62
CA HIS A 253 8.06 -0.08 7.41
C HIS A 253 6.93 0.89 7.76
N GLY A 254 5.95 1.05 6.88
CA GLY A 254 4.75 1.86 7.13
C GLY A 254 3.90 1.31 8.27
N ALA A 255 3.62 0.00 8.28
CA ALA A 255 2.91 -0.64 9.39
C ALA A 255 3.71 -0.55 10.70
N TYR A 256 5.04 -0.69 10.60
CA TYR A 256 5.94 -0.59 11.75
C TYR A 256 5.91 0.80 12.38
N GLU A 257 6.04 1.86 11.60
CA GLU A 257 5.96 3.25 12.06
C GLU A 257 4.56 3.61 12.60
N GLN A 258 3.51 3.10 11.97
CA GLN A 258 2.14 3.45 12.34
C GLN A 258 1.64 2.70 13.59
N HIS A 259 1.95 1.41 13.72
CA HIS A 259 1.35 0.54 14.73
C HIS A 259 2.29 0.14 15.87
N PHE A 260 3.59 0.10 15.62
CA PHE A 260 4.56 -0.38 16.59
C PHE A 260 5.43 0.74 17.19
N LYS A 261 5.40 1.92 16.63
CA LYS A 261 6.06 3.10 17.20
C LYS A 261 5.31 3.61 18.44
N LEU A 262 6.04 4.15 19.39
CA LEU A 262 5.45 4.79 20.56
C LEU A 262 4.48 5.89 20.12
N PRO A 263 3.21 5.90 20.60
CA PRO A 263 2.20 6.85 20.12
C PRO A 263 2.61 8.32 20.22
N ILE A 264 3.31 8.69 21.30
CA ILE A 264 3.84 10.06 21.46
C ILE A 264 4.82 10.41 20.35
N ALA A 265 5.76 9.51 20.01
CA ALA A 265 6.72 9.72 18.95
C ALA A 265 6.04 9.77 17.57
N ALA A 266 5.10 8.86 17.30
CA ALA A 266 4.33 8.84 16.05
C ALA A 266 3.55 10.15 15.84
N ARG A 267 2.93 10.70 16.91
CA ARG A 267 2.23 11.99 16.85
C ARG A 267 3.17 13.17 16.67
N LEU A 268 4.38 13.12 17.23
CA LEU A 268 5.40 14.14 16.97
C LEU A 268 5.78 14.16 15.48
N ASP A 269 5.92 13.00 14.84
CA ASP A 269 6.20 12.91 13.41
C ASP A 269 5.01 13.37 12.55
N GLU A 270 3.78 13.09 12.99
CA GLU A 270 2.57 13.61 12.32
C GLU A 270 2.54 15.14 12.39
N LEU A 271 2.78 15.72 13.57
CA LEU A 271 2.89 17.18 13.74
C LEU A 271 3.98 17.79 12.87
N LYS A 272 5.13 17.12 12.73
CA LYS A 272 6.22 17.57 11.87
C LYS A 272 5.80 17.61 10.41
N ARG A 273 5.14 16.56 9.91
CA ARG A 273 4.61 16.50 8.54
C ARG A 273 3.56 17.57 8.26
N GLU A 274 2.62 17.79 9.20
CA GLU A 274 1.60 18.84 9.05
C GLU A 274 2.25 20.24 9.01
N ARG A 275 3.25 20.49 9.84
CA ARG A 275 3.99 21.75 9.85
C ARG A 275 4.78 21.97 8.54
N GLU A 276 5.38 20.94 7.97
CA GLU A 276 6.03 20.99 6.65
C GLU A 276 5.03 21.32 5.51
N ARG A 277 3.76 20.99 5.69
CA ARG A 277 2.65 21.37 4.81
C ARG A 277 2.14 22.80 5.05
N GLY A 278 2.64 23.48 6.08
CA GLY A 278 2.30 24.87 6.39
C GLY A 278 1.24 25.04 7.49
N SER A 279 0.84 23.97 8.19
CA SER A 279 -0.07 24.06 9.35
C SER A 279 0.61 24.72 10.54
N THR A 280 -0.17 25.46 11.34
CA THR A 280 0.27 26.10 12.59
C THR A 280 -0.55 25.60 13.77
N PHE A 281 0.03 25.53 14.96
CA PHE A 281 -0.69 25.10 16.17
C PHE A 281 -1.84 26.05 16.53
N ALA A 282 -1.70 27.35 16.22
CA ALA A 282 -2.74 28.33 16.46
C ALA A 282 -3.95 28.16 15.53
N GLY A 283 -3.73 27.75 14.27
CA GLY A 283 -4.76 27.65 13.22
C GLY A 283 -5.38 26.27 13.05
N ASP A 284 -4.74 25.21 13.56
CA ASP A 284 -5.14 23.83 13.31
C ASP A 284 -5.59 23.12 14.61
N GLU A 285 -6.89 22.82 14.68
CA GLU A 285 -7.50 22.10 15.81
C GLU A 285 -6.95 20.68 15.95
N ARG A 286 -6.62 20.01 14.83
CA ARG A 286 -6.03 18.67 14.84
C ARG A 286 -4.65 18.68 15.47
N ALA A 287 -3.81 19.67 15.15
CA ALA A 287 -2.48 19.79 15.75
C ALA A 287 -2.57 19.97 17.28
N ARG A 288 -3.50 20.82 17.76
CA ARG A 288 -3.75 20.98 19.20
C ARG A 288 -4.22 19.70 19.86
N THR A 289 -5.14 18.98 19.24
CA THR A 289 -5.65 17.69 19.75
C THR A 289 -4.52 16.66 19.87
N LEU A 290 -3.58 16.60 18.93
CA LEU A 290 -2.42 15.70 19.00
C LEU A 290 -1.49 16.04 20.17
N VAL A 291 -1.26 17.32 20.45
CA VAL A 291 -0.47 17.75 21.62
C VAL A 291 -1.19 17.39 22.92
N GLU A 292 -2.49 17.65 23.03
CA GLU A 292 -3.29 17.30 24.22
C GLU A 292 -3.27 15.79 24.49
N ARG A 293 -3.39 14.96 23.44
CA ARG A 293 -3.28 13.50 23.58
C ARG A 293 -1.90 13.07 24.05
N ASN A 294 -0.83 13.71 23.61
CA ASN A 294 0.51 13.42 24.10
C ASN A 294 0.62 13.70 25.61
N LEU A 295 -0.04 14.75 26.11
CA LEU A 295 -0.05 15.08 27.52
C LEU A 295 -0.91 14.14 28.37
N THR A 296 -2.04 13.66 27.83
CA THR A 296 -2.93 12.74 28.54
C THR A 296 -2.37 11.31 28.63
N GLU A 297 -1.60 10.87 27.64
CA GLU A 297 -1.02 9.51 27.57
C GLU A 297 0.40 9.42 28.18
N LEU A 298 0.87 10.45 28.89
CA LEU A 298 2.18 10.44 29.56
C LEU A 298 2.31 9.33 30.60
N ALA A 299 1.23 9.02 31.32
CA ALA A 299 1.22 7.97 32.31
C ALA A 299 1.59 6.59 31.72
N ASP A 300 1.11 6.31 30.49
CA ASP A 300 1.42 5.08 29.76
C ASP A 300 2.91 5.01 29.38
N LEU A 301 3.51 6.13 28.98
CA LEU A 301 4.94 6.19 28.71
C LEU A 301 5.75 5.91 29.97
N LEU A 302 5.40 6.57 31.09
CA LEU A 302 6.10 6.43 32.37
C LEU A 302 6.01 5.01 32.93
N SER A 303 4.90 4.30 32.70
CA SER A 303 4.71 2.92 33.14
C SER A 303 5.68 1.94 32.46
N ARG A 304 6.18 2.27 31.28
CA ARG A 304 7.09 1.44 30.47
C ARG A 304 8.57 1.64 30.81
N LEU A 305 8.90 2.69 31.56
CA LEU A 305 10.29 2.99 31.91
C LEU A 305 10.71 2.20 33.15
N ASP A 306 11.88 1.58 33.05
CA ASP A 306 12.59 1.10 34.23
C ASP A 306 13.20 2.27 35.04
N VAL A 307 13.65 2.01 36.24
CA VAL A 307 14.18 3.05 37.14
C VAL A 307 15.44 3.71 36.57
N GLU A 308 16.28 2.95 35.88
CA GLU A 308 17.53 3.46 35.28
C GLU A 308 17.23 4.44 34.15
N ARG A 309 16.37 4.03 33.22
CA ARG A 309 15.93 4.89 32.09
C ARG A 309 15.17 6.11 32.58
N ALA A 310 14.28 5.94 33.55
CA ALA A 310 13.53 7.05 34.14
C ALA A 310 14.48 8.08 34.77
N THR A 311 15.52 7.62 35.48
CA THR A 311 16.54 8.50 36.10
C THR A 311 17.37 9.21 35.02
N ALA A 312 17.82 8.50 34.00
CA ALA A 312 18.57 9.07 32.88
C ALA A 312 17.72 10.11 32.10
N LEU A 313 16.47 9.79 31.79
CA LEU A 313 15.55 10.69 31.11
C LEU A 313 15.26 11.95 31.91
N ARG A 314 15.08 11.83 33.23
CA ARG A 314 14.91 12.97 34.13
C ARG A 314 16.12 13.89 34.09
N ALA A 315 17.35 13.34 34.16
CA ALA A 315 18.58 14.12 34.11
C ALA A 315 18.74 14.87 32.77
N VAL A 316 18.37 14.24 31.64
CA VAL A 316 18.37 14.88 30.32
C VAL A 316 17.36 16.03 30.28
N LEU A 317 16.13 15.80 30.71
CA LEU A 317 15.07 16.82 30.72
C LEU A 317 15.43 18.01 31.63
N ALA A 318 15.93 17.75 32.84
CA ALA A 318 16.36 18.81 33.76
C ALA A 318 17.44 19.70 33.14
N ARG A 319 18.40 19.10 32.42
CA ARG A 319 19.46 19.84 31.71
C ARG A 319 18.88 20.68 30.57
N GLN A 320 17.92 20.13 29.80
CA GLN A 320 17.35 20.82 28.65
C GLN A 320 16.37 21.94 29.04
N LEU A 321 15.61 21.76 30.13
CA LEU A 321 14.66 22.75 30.65
C LEU A 321 15.31 23.75 31.59
N GLY A 322 16.51 23.45 32.12
CA GLY A 322 17.27 24.35 32.99
C GLY A 322 16.83 24.35 34.47
N HIS A 323 15.97 23.39 34.87
CA HIS A 323 15.54 23.24 36.26
C HIS A 323 15.30 21.75 36.64
N GLU A 324 15.38 21.43 37.90
CA GLU A 324 15.05 20.11 38.43
C GLU A 324 13.54 19.99 38.70
N GLY A 325 13.03 18.75 38.61
CA GLY A 325 11.62 18.45 38.83
C GLY A 325 11.34 16.95 38.80
N GLU A 326 10.09 16.59 39.08
CA GLU A 326 9.60 15.24 38.88
C GLU A 326 9.52 14.93 37.38
N LEU A 327 9.84 13.67 37.03
CA LEU A 327 9.92 13.24 35.62
C LEU A 327 8.62 13.54 34.83
N GLU A 328 7.46 13.32 35.46
CA GLU A 328 6.17 13.57 34.83
C GLU A 328 5.97 15.07 34.52
N ALA A 329 6.32 15.95 35.49
CA ALA A 329 6.22 17.38 35.32
C ALA A 329 7.14 17.91 34.21
N LEU A 330 8.41 17.46 34.19
CA LEU A 330 9.39 17.82 33.17
C LEU A 330 8.97 17.35 31.77
N LEU A 331 8.46 16.11 31.64
CA LEU A 331 7.94 15.60 30.37
C LEU A 331 6.71 16.38 29.90
N LYS A 332 5.80 16.70 30.79
CA LYS A 332 4.61 17.51 30.48
C LYS A 332 5.00 18.89 29.95
N GLU A 333 5.95 19.54 30.61
CA GLU A 333 6.48 20.82 30.17
C GLU A 333 7.17 20.69 28.79
N PHE A 334 8.00 19.68 28.62
CA PHE A 334 8.72 19.43 27.35
C PHE A 334 7.75 19.16 26.19
N LEU A 335 6.67 18.43 26.41
CA LEU A 335 5.66 18.08 25.40
C LEU A 335 4.53 19.12 25.23
N THR A 336 4.58 20.21 25.97
CA THR A 336 3.70 21.38 25.73
C THR A 336 4.25 22.16 24.55
N LEU A 337 3.77 21.82 23.34
CA LEU A 337 4.30 22.28 22.07
C LEU A 337 3.51 23.47 21.53
N ASP A 338 4.24 24.40 20.91
CA ASP A 338 3.71 25.57 20.19
C ASP A 338 4.53 25.86 18.93
N ASP A 339 4.11 26.88 18.15
CA ASP A 339 4.78 27.26 16.91
C ASP A 339 6.23 27.73 17.09
N GLY A 340 6.59 28.21 18.28
CA GLY A 340 7.92 28.74 18.59
C GLY A 340 8.92 27.68 19.04
N ASN A 341 8.44 26.62 19.71
CA ASN A 341 9.31 25.61 20.35
C ASN A 341 9.35 24.26 19.65
N PHE A 342 8.38 23.95 18.78
CA PHE A 342 8.20 22.63 18.20
C PHE A 342 9.45 22.07 17.51
N ASP A 343 10.02 22.83 16.56
CA ASP A 343 11.15 22.33 15.75
C ASP A 343 12.37 22.00 16.61
N THR A 344 12.63 22.85 17.63
CA THR A 344 13.72 22.61 18.57
C THR A 344 13.45 21.41 19.46
N ARG A 345 12.23 21.30 20.01
CA ARG A 345 11.86 20.18 20.89
C ARG A 345 11.74 18.87 20.13
N TYR A 346 11.29 18.88 18.88
CA TYR A 346 11.28 17.71 18.01
C TYR A 346 12.71 17.18 17.78
N ALA A 347 13.65 18.06 17.43
CA ALA A 347 15.04 17.67 17.25
C ALA A 347 15.66 17.12 18.53
N LEU A 348 15.43 17.79 19.67
CA LEU A 348 15.91 17.35 21.00
C LEU A 348 15.26 16.03 21.44
N PHE A 349 13.99 15.80 21.11
CA PHE A 349 13.32 14.54 21.41
C PHE A 349 14.07 13.36 20.80
N TYR A 350 14.37 13.42 19.51
CA TYR A 350 15.07 12.33 18.82
C TYR A 350 16.56 12.23 19.18
N ALA A 351 17.23 13.35 19.41
CA ALA A 351 18.64 13.35 19.72
C ALA A 351 18.95 12.91 21.16
N GLU A 352 18.15 13.36 22.12
CA GLU A 352 18.48 13.25 23.54
C GLU A 352 17.52 12.35 24.34
N LEU A 353 16.21 12.37 24.03
CA LEU A 353 15.22 11.61 24.81
C LEU A 353 15.01 10.20 24.25
N ALA A 354 14.92 10.08 22.93
CA ALA A 354 14.64 8.83 22.25
C ALA A 354 15.55 7.66 22.62
N PRO A 355 16.88 7.85 22.85
CA PRO A 355 17.76 6.77 23.29
C PRO A 355 17.37 6.15 24.64
N HIS A 356 16.66 6.91 25.49
CA HIS A 356 16.20 6.47 26.81
C HIS A 356 14.76 5.94 26.82
N LEU A 357 14.07 5.98 25.66
CA LEU A 357 12.68 5.57 25.50
C LEU A 357 12.57 4.25 24.72
N PRO A 358 11.59 3.40 25.01
CA PRO A 358 11.24 2.27 24.17
C PRO A 358 10.46 2.76 22.95
N LEU A 359 11.16 3.38 21.96
CA LEU A 359 10.53 3.99 20.79
C LEU A 359 9.66 3.04 19.99
N TYR A 360 10.07 1.80 19.91
CA TYR A 360 9.32 0.76 19.22
C TYR A 360 8.98 -0.35 20.21
N ARG A 361 7.75 -0.81 20.10
CA ARG A 361 7.21 -1.87 20.96
C ARG A 361 7.63 -3.26 20.51
N VAL A 362 8.08 -3.38 19.28
CA VAL A 362 8.57 -4.61 18.65
C VAL A 362 9.91 -4.30 18.00
N ARG A 363 10.88 -5.19 18.18
CA ARG A 363 12.21 -5.06 17.59
C ARG A 363 12.53 -6.27 16.70
N PRO A 364 13.41 -6.12 15.72
CA PRO A 364 13.98 -7.28 15.06
C PRO A 364 14.55 -8.28 16.09
N GLY A 365 14.15 -9.54 15.97
CA GLY A 365 14.46 -10.59 16.93
C GLY A 365 13.29 -11.00 17.86
N ASP A 366 12.31 -10.13 18.07
CA ASP A 366 11.13 -10.43 18.89
C ASP A 366 10.19 -11.41 18.18
N THR A 367 9.35 -12.09 18.96
CA THR A 367 8.33 -13.00 18.44
C THR A 367 6.95 -12.36 18.61
N LEU A 368 6.19 -12.31 17.52
CA LEU A 368 4.80 -11.88 17.50
C LEU A 368 3.88 -13.08 17.34
N LEU A 369 2.72 -13.03 17.98
CA LEU A 369 1.65 -13.99 17.78
C LEU A 369 0.72 -13.45 16.69
N LEU A 370 0.70 -14.12 15.53
CA LEU A 370 -0.16 -13.81 14.40
C LEU A 370 -1.37 -14.75 14.41
N ARG A 371 -2.55 -14.22 14.15
CA ARG A 371 -3.77 -15.00 13.96
C ARG A 371 -4.38 -14.63 12.62
N GLY A 372 -4.70 -15.62 11.80
CA GLY A 372 -5.41 -15.37 10.54
C GLY A 372 -6.79 -14.76 10.81
N MET A 373 -7.21 -13.83 9.96
CA MET A 373 -8.50 -13.14 10.13
C MET A 373 -9.71 -14.11 10.14
N LEU A 374 -9.61 -15.23 9.44
CA LEU A 374 -10.65 -16.26 9.33
C LEU A 374 -10.35 -17.51 10.18
N ALA A 375 -9.16 -17.61 10.76
CA ALA A 375 -8.72 -18.79 11.49
C ALA A 375 -9.38 -18.85 12.89
N VAL A 376 -10.03 -19.97 13.18
CA VAL A 376 -10.62 -20.26 14.50
C VAL A 376 -9.57 -20.78 15.49
N GLY A 377 -8.36 -21.10 15.00
CA GLY A 377 -7.28 -21.73 15.76
C GLY A 377 -6.47 -20.81 16.67
N SER A 378 -5.50 -21.42 17.35
CA SER A 378 -4.49 -20.72 18.16
C SER A 378 -3.58 -19.89 17.27
N GLY A 379 -3.14 -18.71 17.77
CA GLY A 379 -2.21 -17.87 17.00
C GLY A 379 -0.89 -18.57 16.68
N VAL A 380 -0.28 -18.17 15.58
CA VAL A 380 1.00 -18.68 15.09
C VAL A 380 2.11 -17.75 15.58
N PRO A 381 3.05 -18.20 16.41
CA PRO A 381 4.19 -17.39 16.84
C PRO A 381 5.19 -17.26 15.69
N VAL A 382 5.57 -16.03 15.36
CA VAL A 382 6.46 -15.73 14.24
C VAL A 382 7.53 -14.73 14.68
N ARG A 383 8.80 -15.03 14.35
CA ARG A 383 9.93 -14.15 14.64
C ARG A 383 9.94 -12.98 13.65
N VAL A 384 10.11 -11.77 14.16
CA VAL A 384 10.35 -10.56 13.36
C VAL A 384 11.83 -10.50 13.00
N TRP A 385 12.16 -10.59 11.71
CA TRP A 385 13.52 -10.51 11.22
C TRP A 385 13.97 -9.08 10.94
N GLY A 386 13.04 -8.21 10.58
CA GLY A 386 13.35 -6.83 10.27
C GLY A 386 12.17 -6.06 9.72
N THR A 387 12.47 -4.89 9.18
CA THR A 387 11.51 -4.03 8.49
C THR A 387 12.00 -3.73 7.07
N PHE A 388 11.10 -3.60 6.13
CA PHE A 388 11.41 -3.30 4.74
C PHE A 388 10.45 -2.26 4.16
N ARG A 389 10.85 -1.63 3.06
CA ARG A 389 10.01 -0.75 2.25
C ARG A 389 10.28 -0.92 0.77
N PHE A 390 9.37 -0.42 -0.05
CA PHE A 390 9.59 -0.30 -1.49
C PHE A 390 10.05 1.11 -1.84
N ARG A 391 11.20 1.23 -2.50
CA ARG A 391 11.75 2.52 -2.92
C ARG A 391 10.82 3.25 -3.88
N GLY A 392 10.51 4.52 -3.59
CA GLY A 392 9.77 5.39 -4.50
C GLY A 392 8.30 5.03 -4.70
N LEU A 393 7.70 4.28 -3.77
CA LEU A 393 6.26 4.00 -3.77
C LEU A 393 5.48 4.80 -2.72
N GLY A 394 5.85 6.02 -2.53
CA GLY A 394 5.31 6.88 -1.50
C GLY A 394 6.08 6.75 -0.19
N GLY A 395 5.68 7.53 0.81
CA GLY A 395 6.27 7.48 2.14
C GLY A 395 5.82 6.26 2.95
N ASP A 396 6.20 6.28 4.20
CA ASP A 396 5.92 5.20 5.14
C ASP A 396 4.42 4.97 5.38
N THR A 397 3.57 5.96 5.07
CA THR A 397 2.10 5.83 5.18
C THR A 397 1.43 5.20 3.97
N SER A 398 2.18 4.87 2.91
CA SER A 398 1.61 4.23 1.73
C SER A 398 1.18 2.79 2.02
N ARG A 399 0.07 2.34 1.42
CA ARG A 399 -0.42 0.97 1.60
C ARG A 399 0.60 -0.08 1.16
N ALA A 400 1.41 0.21 0.14
CA ALA A 400 2.47 -0.68 -0.31
C ALA A 400 3.54 -0.90 0.77
N ASN A 401 3.91 0.15 1.52
CA ASN A 401 4.89 0.08 2.60
C ASN A 401 4.27 -0.40 3.93
N SER A 402 2.94 -0.56 4.00
CA SER A 402 2.23 -1.14 5.15
C SER A 402 2.03 -2.65 5.04
N THR A 403 2.16 -3.24 3.84
CA THR A 403 2.07 -4.69 3.65
C THR A 403 3.36 -5.36 4.15
N SER A 404 3.22 -6.41 4.96
CA SER A 404 4.34 -7.18 5.51
C SER A 404 4.65 -8.41 4.67
N LEU A 405 5.85 -9.00 4.81
CA LEU A 405 6.22 -10.26 4.15
C LEU A 405 6.33 -11.38 5.19
N VAL A 406 5.74 -12.52 4.88
CA VAL A 406 5.88 -13.75 5.67
C VAL A 406 6.33 -14.91 4.77
N ASP A 407 6.92 -15.95 5.35
CA ASP A 407 7.18 -17.17 4.61
C ASP A 407 5.86 -17.88 4.23
N LEU A 408 5.90 -18.69 3.15
CA LEU A 408 4.71 -19.38 2.63
C LEU A 408 4.11 -20.40 3.60
N VAL A 409 4.92 -21.01 4.45
CA VAL A 409 4.43 -21.96 5.46
C VAL A 409 3.62 -21.23 6.51
N THR A 410 4.12 -20.09 6.97
CA THR A 410 3.40 -19.21 7.90
C THR A 410 2.12 -18.66 7.25
N ALA A 411 2.18 -18.20 6.00
CA ALA A 411 1.00 -17.72 5.26
C ALA A 411 -0.11 -18.76 5.20
N ARG A 412 0.24 -20.01 4.87
CA ARG A 412 -0.70 -21.14 4.81
C ARG A 412 -1.33 -21.43 6.17
N LEU A 413 -0.54 -21.44 7.24
CA LEU A 413 -1.05 -21.63 8.60
C LEU A 413 -2.00 -20.50 9.02
N LEU A 414 -1.71 -19.25 8.64
CA LEU A 414 -2.59 -18.13 8.90
C LEU A 414 -3.90 -18.18 8.11
N ALA A 415 -3.87 -18.81 6.93
CA ALA A 415 -5.05 -19.07 6.11
C ALA A 415 -5.83 -20.32 6.53
N ASP A 416 -5.42 -21.00 7.61
CA ASP A 416 -5.99 -22.28 8.08
C ASP A 416 -6.03 -23.36 6.99
N ARG A 417 -5.01 -23.39 6.14
CA ARG A 417 -4.90 -24.36 5.03
C ARG A 417 -3.94 -25.46 5.40
N MET A 418 -4.36 -26.69 5.16
CA MET A 418 -3.53 -27.87 5.35
C MET A 418 -2.57 -28.08 4.18
N THR A 419 -1.43 -28.73 4.43
CA THR A 419 -0.59 -29.27 3.38
C THR A 419 -1.25 -30.52 2.79
N ARG A 420 -0.89 -30.90 1.57
CA ARG A 420 -1.39 -32.15 0.97
C ARG A 420 -1.09 -33.37 1.84
N ALA A 421 0.07 -33.39 2.48
CA ALA A 421 0.43 -34.46 3.41
C ALA A 421 -0.51 -34.50 4.62
N GLN A 422 -0.85 -33.34 5.19
CA GLN A 422 -1.81 -33.23 6.29
C GLN A 422 -3.24 -33.57 5.85
N GLU A 423 -3.64 -33.17 4.65
CA GLU A 423 -4.96 -33.54 4.08
C GLU A 423 -5.07 -35.06 3.88
N GLU A 424 -4.00 -35.69 3.36
CA GLU A 424 -3.96 -37.14 3.21
C GLU A 424 -3.97 -37.88 4.55
N GLU A 425 -3.22 -37.38 5.54
CA GLU A 425 -3.20 -37.94 6.89
C GLU A 425 -4.57 -37.79 7.57
N SER A 426 -5.16 -36.59 7.47
CA SER A 426 -6.52 -36.31 7.98
C SER A 426 -7.56 -37.21 7.31
N ARG A 427 -7.47 -37.42 5.99
CA ARG A 427 -8.34 -38.32 5.26
C ARG A 427 -8.19 -39.78 5.75
N ARG A 428 -6.94 -40.27 5.88
CA ARG A 428 -6.67 -41.61 6.41
C ARG A 428 -7.19 -41.78 7.83
N LEU A 429 -7.07 -40.74 8.65
CA LEU A 429 -7.62 -40.74 10.01
C LEU A 429 -9.15 -40.81 9.98
N LEU A 430 -9.83 -40.01 9.17
CA LEU A 430 -11.28 -40.03 9.00
C LEU A 430 -11.75 -41.37 8.44
N GLU A 431 -11.03 -41.96 7.48
CA GLU A 431 -11.28 -43.32 6.96
C GLU A 431 -11.14 -44.37 8.07
N SER A 432 -10.08 -44.28 8.89
CA SER A 432 -9.86 -45.20 10.01
C SER A 432 -10.94 -45.11 11.11
N LEU A 433 -11.55 -43.96 11.27
CA LEU A 433 -12.65 -43.73 12.21
C LEU A 433 -14.04 -44.04 11.62
N GLY A 434 -14.10 -44.49 10.35
CA GLY A 434 -15.35 -44.79 9.67
C GLY A 434 -16.22 -43.57 9.35
N LEU A 435 -15.62 -42.36 9.38
CA LEU A 435 -16.26 -41.08 9.12
C LEU A 435 -16.06 -40.58 7.69
N ALA A 436 -15.45 -41.35 6.82
CA ALA A 436 -15.26 -41.04 5.41
C ALA A 436 -16.57 -41.24 4.63
N GLY A 437 -17.46 -40.27 4.70
CA GLY A 437 -18.61 -40.13 3.81
C GLY A 437 -18.33 -39.05 2.75
N PRO A 438 -19.04 -39.08 1.58
CA PRO A 438 -19.00 -37.94 0.67
C PRO A 438 -19.44 -36.70 1.44
N ALA A 439 -18.67 -35.60 1.31
CA ALA A 439 -19.01 -34.33 1.93
C ALA A 439 -20.45 -33.93 1.53
N GLN A 440 -21.40 -34.27 2.37
CA GLN A 440 -22.71 -33.65 2.32
C GLN A 440 -22.51 -32.23 2.83
N ASP A 441 -23.00 -31.25 2.07
CA ASP A 441 -23.16 -29.88 2.51
C ASP A 441 -23.97 -29.90 3.82
N VAL A 442 -23.29 -30.04 4.93
CA VAL A 442 -23.86 -29.87 6.26
C VAL A 442 -23.98 -28.35 6.44
N SER A 443 -25.14 -27.84 6.09
CA SER A 443 -25.46 -26.44 6.40
C SER A 443 -25.22 -26.22 7.90
N ALA A 444 -24.59 -25.11 8.23
CA ALA A 444 -24.17 -24.72 9.59
C ALA A 444 -25.31 -24.69 10.64
N THR A 445 -26.50 -25.07 10.27
CA THR A 445 -27.70 -25.16 11.12
C THR A 445 -27.90 -26.51 11.83
N GLU A 446 -27.08 -27.53 11.53
CA GLU A 446 -27.28 -28.89 12.07
C GLU A 446 -26.21 -29.34 13.07
N PHE A 447 -25.19 -28.50 13.34
CA PHE A 447 -24.41 -28.64 14.56
C PHE A 447 -25.22 -28.09 15.73
N GLY A 448 -26.07 -28.93 16.29
CA GLY A 448 -26.55 -28.74 17.66
C GLY A 448 -25.30 -28.53 18.52
N LEU A 449 -25.12 -27.32 19.04
CA LEU A 449 -24.16 -27.05 20.10
C LEU A 449 -24.32 -28.17 21.13
N PRO A 450 -23.26 -28.90 21.50
CA PRO A 450 -23.39 -29.82 22.61
C PRO A 450 -23.90 -29.00 23.79
N THR A 451 -25.10 -29.30 24.18
CA THR A 451 -25.69 -28.86 25.46
C THR A 451 -24.60 -29.02 26.49
N VAL A 452 -24.36 -27.98 27.25
CA VAL A 452 -23.46 -27.92 28.39
C VAL A 452 -23.36 -29.32 29.01
N VAL A 453 -22.19 -29.95 28.84
CA VAL A 453 -21.88 -31.20 29.54
C VAL A 453 -21.72 -30.73 30.99
N ASP A 454 -22.65 -31.19 31.84
CA ASP A 454 -22.55 -31.01 33.28
C ASP A 454 -21.18 -31.53 33.77
N VAL A 455 -20.33 -30.61 34.20
CA VAL A 455 -18.97 -30.88 34.65
C VAL A 455 -18.95 -31.49 36.07
N GLU A 456 -20.06 -32.06 36.55
CA GLU A 456 -20.14 -32.60 37.90
C GLU A 456 -19.69 -34.07 38.07
N SER A 457 -19.10 -34.70 37.04
CA SER A 457 -18.71 -36.11 37.17
C SER A 457 -17.24 -36.43 36.78
N VAL A 458 -16.29 -35.49 36.91
CA VAL A 458 -14.88 -35.82 36.82
C VAL A 458 -14.34 -36.04 38.24
N ALA A 459 -14.01 -37.29 38.56
CA ALA A 459 -13.42 -37.68 39.82
C ALA A 459 -12.15 -36.88 40.09
N PRO A 460 -11.89 -36.43 41.32
CA PRO A 460 -10.67 -35.71 41.70
C PRO A 460 -9.49 -36.68 41.73
N GLY A 461 -8.65 -36.66 40.73
CA GLY A 461 -7.46 -37.52 40.69
C GLY A 461 -6.62 -37.47 39.41
N GLY A 462 -7.00 -36.69 38.42
CA GLY A 462 -6.16 -36.46 37.24
C GLY A 462 -5.27 -35.23 37.47
N ALA A 463 -3.96 -35.37 37.26
CA ALA A 463 -3.05 -34.22 37.20
C ALA A 463 -3.65 -33.17 36.27
N GLU A 464 -3.79 -31.93 36.79
CA GLU A 464 -4.21 -30.80 35.92
C GLU A 464 -3.29 -30.78 34.70
N PRO A 465 -3.84 -30.71 33.48
CA PRO A 465 -2.99 -30.57 32.31
C PRO A 465 -2.19 -29.27 32.46
N VAL A 466 -0.91 -29.41 32.68
CA VAL A 466 0.02 -28.28 32.62
C VAL A 466 0.01 -27.85 31.17
N PHE A 467 -0.75 -26.83 30.86
CA PHE A 467 -0.64 -26.13 29.58
C PHE A 467 0.72 -25.42 29.56
N GLU A 468 1.77 -26.14 29.24
CA GLU A 468 2.99 -25.48 28.80
C GLU A 468 2.60 -24.69 27.56
N ARG A 469 2.59 -23.37 27.71
CA ARG A 469 2.59 -22.48 26.55
C ARG A 469 3.79 -22.90 25.73
N GLU A 470 3.56 -23.56 24.62
CA GLU A 470 4.60 -23.88 23.64
C GLU A 470 5.20 -22.54 23.23
N THR A 471 6.22 -22.10 23.96
CA THR A 471 7.09 -21.03 23.49
C THR A 471 7.75 -21.61 22.27
N ALA A 472 7.24 -21.24 21.10
CA ALA A 472 7.83 -21.64 19.83
C ALA A 472 9.33 -21.38 19.94
N GLY A 473 10.09 -22.46 19.96
CA GLY A 473 11.53 -22.37 19.95
C GLY A 473 11.96 -21.54 18.75
N PRO A 474 13.05 -20.79 18.84
CA PRO A 474 13.53 -19.99 17.74
C PRO A 474 13.76 -20.92 16.55
N SER A 475 13.10 -20.63 15.43
CA SER A 475 13.24 -21.28 14.13
C SER A 475 12.71 -22.71 14.00
N SER A 476 11.41 -22.89 13.88
CA SER A 476 10.94 -24.04 13.12
C SER A 476 11.44 -23.86 11.67
N ARG A 477 12.42 -24.66 11.29
CA ARG A 477 12.89 -24.74 9.91
C ARG A 477 11.87 -25.55 9.11
N PHE A 478 11.65 -25.17 7.88
CA PHE A 478 10.84 -25.91 6.93
C PHE A 478 11.69 -26.36 5.73
N THR A 479 11.25 -27.40 5.07
CA THR A 479 11.88 -27.92 3.86
C THR A 479 11.42 -27.16 2.62
N ASP A 480 12.21 -27.19 1.56
CA ASP A 480 11.82 -26.62 0.25
C ASP A 480 10.51 -27.23 -0.29
N ALA A 481 10.28 -28.53 -0.02
CA ALA A 481 9.04 -29.20 -0.38
C ALA A 481 7.82 -28.65 0.38
N GLU A 482 7.93 -28.41 1.68
CA GLU A 482 6.88 -27.79 2.48
C GLU A 482 6.60 -26.35 2.05
N GLN A 483 7.64 -25.60 1.70
CA GLN A 483 7.49 -24.24 1.20
C GLN A 483 6.73 -24.19 -0.13
N LYS A 484 7.00 -25.12 -1.03
CA LYS A 484 6.41 -25.17 -2.37
C LYS A 484 5.05 -25.88 -2.43
N ASP A 485 4.62 -26.53 -1.36
CA ASP A 485 3.30 -27.17 -1.32
C ASP A 485 2.19 -26.12 -1.21
N GLY A 486 1.10 -26.30 -1.95
CA GLY A 486 -0.11 -25.47 -1.84
C GLY A 486 0.04 -24.00 -2.25
N VAL A 487 1.03 -23.63 -3.07
CA VAL A 487 1.21 -22.27 -3.60
C VAL A 487 0.00 -21.87 -4.43
N LEU A 488 -0.55 -20.68 -4.17
CA LEU A 488 -1.77 -20.20 -4.83
C LEU A 488 -1.50 -19.57 -6.20
N HIS A 489 -0.47 -18.75 -6.29
CA HIS A 489 -0.07 -18.10 -7.54
C HIS A 489 1.43 -17.76 -7.52
N ALA A 490 1.98 -17.44 -8.69
CA ALA A 490 3.37 -17.04 -8.81
C ALA A 490 3.53 -15.85 -9.74
N ALA A 491 4.34 -14.88 -9.32
CA ALA A 491 4.74 -13.76 -10.16
C ALA A 491 5.95 -14.14 -11.03
N LEU A 492 5.90 -13.71 -12.28
CA LEU A 492 6.97 -13.92 -13.26
C LEU A 492 7.68 -12.59 -13.52
N MET A 493 8.97 -12.55 -13.27
CA MET A 493 9.85 -11.48 -13.70
C MET A 493 10.48 -11.88 -15.03
N LEU A 494 10.30 -11.04 -16.06
CA LEU A 494 10.83 -11.32 -17.39
C LEU A 494 12.24 -10.78 -17.56
N LYS A 495 12.99 -11.42 -18.47
CA LYS A 495 14.31 -10.92 -18.88
C LYS A 495 14.18 -9.63 -19.69
N PRO A 496 15.15 -8.71 -19.59
CA PRO A 496 15.15 -7.48 -20.38
C PRO A 496 15.00 -7.76 -21.89
N GLY A 497 14.16 -6.97 -22.55
CA GLY A 497 13.92 -7.09 -24.00
C GLY A 497 12.87 -8.12 -24.41
N THR A 498 12.20 -8.77 -23.44
CA THR A 498 11.12 -9.72 -23.73
C THR A 498 9.76 -9.08 -23.43
N THR A 499 8.79 -9.26 -24.32
CA THR A 499 7.43 -8.74 -24.10
C THR A 499 6.57 -9.71 -23.30
N SER A 500 5.68 -9.17 -22.45
CA SER A 500 4.75 -9.98 -21.65
C SER A 500 3.84 -10.83 -22.52
N GLU A 501 3.44 -10.32 -23.70
CA GLU A 501 2.56 -11.03 -24.64
C GLU A 501 3.21 -12.28 -25.23
N GLU A 502 4.50 -12.19 -25.64
CA GLU A 502 5.24 -13.34 -26.20
C GLU A 502 5.40 -14.45 -25.15
N VAL A 503 5.79 -14.10 -23.92
CA VAL A 503 5.95 -15.07 -22.84
C VAL A 503 4.60 -15.68 -22.45
N ALA A 504 3.55 -14.85 -22.37
CA ALA A 504 2.20 -15.34 -22.09
C ALA A 504 1.71 -16.34 -23.17
N ALA A 505 2.01 -16.10 -24.46
CA ALA A 505 1.67 -17.02 -25.54
C ALA A 505 2.41 -18.37 -25.37
N ARG A 506 3.72 -18.34 -25.07
CA ARG A 506 4.53 -19.54 -24.83
C ARG A 506 4.02 -20.36 -23.62
N ILE A 507 3.67 -19.68 -22.53
CA ILE A 507 3.13 -20.35 -21.33
C ILE A 507 1.75 -20.94 -21.61
N ARG A 508 0.86 -20.24 -22.36
CA ARG A 508 -0.44 -20.81 -22.76
C ARG A 508 -0.28 -22.03 -23.64
N GLN A 509 0.69 -22.03 -24.55
CA GLN A 509 1.01 -23.20 -25.37
C GLN A 509 1.46 -24.36 -24.50
N LEU A 510 2.43 -24.15 -23.59
CA LEU A 510 2.92 -25.16 -22.63
C LEU A 510 1.77 -25.72 -21.77
N ALA A 511 0.88 -24.86 -21.27
CA ALA A 511 -0.28 -25.25 -20.50
C ALA A 511 -1.25 -26.13 -21.32
N GLY A 512 -1.48 -25.78 -22.59
CA GLY A 512 -2.33 -26.54 -23.50
C GLY A 512 -1.74 -27.93 -23.83
N GLU A 513 -0.45 -27.98 -24.16
CA GLU A 513 0.26 -29.24 -24.49
C GLU A 513 0.27 -30.23 -23.32
N GLN A 514 0.41 -29.72 -22.10
CA GLN A 514 0.50 -30.55 -20.88
C GLN A 514 -0.82 -30.64 -20.12
N LYS A 515 -1.90 -30.03 -20.62
CA LYS A 515 -3.24 -30.00 -19.99
C LYS A 515 -3.18 -29.49 -18.55
N LEU A 516 -2.35 -28.47 -18.31
CA LEU A 516 -2.23 -27.86 -16.99
C LEU A 516 -3.36 -26.83 -16.79
N PRO A 517 -4.04 -26.81 -15.64
CA PRO A 517 -5.11 -25.85 -15.34
C PRO A 517 -4.51 -24.49 -14.96
N LEU A 518 -3.85 -23.80 -15.90
CA LEU A 518 -3.19 -22.53 -15.68
C LEU A 518 -3.92 -21.39 -16.34
N ALA A 519 -4.02 -20.28 -15.64
CA ALA A 519 -4.44 -18.99 -16.14
C ALA A 519 -3.31 -17.97 -15.93
N LEU A 520 -3.32 -16.93 -16.74
CA LEU A 520 -2.34 -15.86 -16.72
C LEU A 520 -3.05 -14.52 -16.56
N ALA A 521 -2.52 -13.70 -15.68
CA ALA A 521 -2.94 -12.30 -15.53
C ALA A 521 -1.77 -11.37 -15.77
N GLY A 522 -2.02 -10.25 -16.40
CA GLY A 522 -1.06 -9.16 -16.54
C GLY A 522 -1.03 -8.29 -15.28
N TRP A 523 -0.02 -7.42 -15.19
CA TRP A 523 0.10 -6.47 -14.09
C TRP A 523 -1.14 -5.57 -13.92
N GLU A 524 -1.86 -5.27 -15.03
CA GLU A 524 -3.09 -4.47 -15.01
C GLU A 524 -4.21 -5.14 -14.23
N GLU A 525 -4.40 -6.44 -14.42
CA GLU A 525 -5.42 -7.24 -13.73
C GLU A 525 -5.04 -7.46 -12.28
N VAL A 526 -3.76 -7.77 -12.02
CA VAL A 526 -3.20 -7.98 -10.67
C VAL A 526 -3.20 -6.69 -9.84
N GLY A 527 -2.99 -5.53 -10.48
CA GLY A 527 -3.03 -4.21 -9.84
C GLY A 527 -4.43 -3.81 -9.34
N GLY A 528 -5.49 -4.50 -9.81
CA GLY A 528 -6.85 -4.35 -9.30
C GLY A 528 -7.33 -2.90 -9.23
N PHE A 529 -7.62 -2.40 -8.03
CA PHE A 529 -8.11 -1.04 -7.80
C PHE A 529 -7.16 0.05 -8.34
N VAL A 530 -5.85 -0.14 -8.24
CA VAL A 530 -4.85 0.84 -8.68
C VAL A 530 -4.88 0.99 -10.20
N SER A 531 -4.90 -0.10 -10.94
CA SER A 531 -5.02 -0.09 -12.40
C SER A 531 -6.35 0.49 -12.86
N GLY A 532 -7.44 0.20 -12.15
CA GLY A 532 -8.76 0.78 -12.38
C GLY A 532 -8.75 2.31 -12.24
N LEU A 533 -8.04 2.85 -11.26
CA LEU A 533 -7.90 4.30 -11.07
C LEU A 533 -7.14 4.95 -12.24
N VAL A 534 -6.05 4.34 -12.70
CA VAL A 534 -5.32 4.81 -13.90
C VAL A 534 -6.22 4.76 -15.14
N GLY A 535 -7.00 3.70 -15.30
CA GLY A 535 -8.00 3.59 -16.37
C GLY A 535 -9.05 4.70 -16.33
N MET A 536 -9.54 5.04 -15.13
CA MET A 536 -10.49 6.14 -14.94
C MET A 536 -9.87 7.50 -15.29
N ILE A 537 -8.63 7.77 -14.89
CA ILE A 537 -7.90 9.00 -15.23
C ILE A 537 -7.76 9.09 -16.76
N ARG A 538 -7.40 8.00 -17.44
CA ARG A 538 -7.32 7.93 -18.90
C ARG A 538 -8.67 8.26 -19.57
N LEU A 539 -9.76 7.70 -19.05
CA LEU A 539 -11.12 7.97 -19.55
C LEU A 539 -11.52 9.43 -19.39
N LEU A 540 -11.25 10.03 -18.20
CA LEU A 540 -11.53 11.45 -17.95
C LEU A 540 -10.76 12.37 -18.89
N LEU A 541 -9.48 12.08 -19.14
CA LEU A 541 -8.66 12.86 -20.05
C LEU A 541 -9.10 12.70 -21.51
N PHE A 542 -9.55 11.50 -21.89
CA PHE A 542 -10.16 11.29 -23.21
C PHE A 542 -11.47 12.08 -23.38
N ALA A 543 -12.33 12.08 -22.36
CA ALA A 543 -13.56 12.88 -22.36
C ALA A 543 -13.27 14.39 -22.45
N LEU A 544 -12.25 14.87 -21.71
CA LEU A 544 -11.79 16.25 -21.78
C LEU A 544 -11.25 16.60 -23.17
N ALA A 545 -10.45 15.71 -23.77
CA ALA A 545 -9.94 15.87 -25.13
C ALA A 545 -11.07 15.98 -26.16
N LEU A 546 -12.10 15.15 -26.04
CA LEU A 546 -13.29 15.19 -26.88
C LEU A 546 -14.07 16.50 -26.73
N LEU A 547 -14.23 16.99 -25.51
CA LEU A 547 -14.89 18.26 -25.21
C LEU A 547 -14.13 19.45 -25.80
N VAL A 548 -12.80 19.50 -25.62
CA VAL A 548 -11.93 20.52 -26.22
C VAL A 548 -11.98 20.41 -27.75
N GLY A 549 -11.95 19.22 -28.33
CA GLY A 549 -12.09 18.99 -29.74
C GLY A 549 -13.42 19.53 -30.32
N LEU A 550 -14.53 19.27 -29.62
CA LEU A 550 -15.85 19.80 -29.98
C LEU A 550 -15.90 21.33 -29.90
N PHE A 551 -15.31 21.92 -28.87
CA PHE A 551 -15.23 23.37 -28.73
C PHE A 551 -14.44 24.00 -29.89
N VAL A 552 -13.26 23.45 -30.21
CA VAL A 552 -12.45 23.93 -31.35
C VAL A 552 -13.18 23.73 -32.66
N LEU A 553 -13.90 22.62 -32.83
CA LEU A 553 -14.71 22.36 -34.04
C LEU A 553 -15.80 23.44 -34.20
N LEU A 554 -16.56 23.76 -33.16
CA LEU A 554 -17.63 24.75 -33.21
C LEU A 554 -17.11 26.16 -33.49
N VAL A 555 -16.05 26.59 -32.76
CA VAL A 555 -15.45 27.92 -32.95
C VAL A 555 -14.82 28.05 -34.33
N SER A 556 -14.11 27.01 -34.82
CA SER A 556 -13.51 26.98 -36.14
C SER A 556 -14.59 27.00 -37.24
N ALA A 557 -15.65 26.23 -37.07
CA ALA A 557 -16.77 26.21 -38.03
C ALA A 557 -17.46 27.59 -38.14
N GLY A 558 -17.69 28.24 -37.01
CA GLY A 558 -18.23 29.61 -36.95
C GLY A 558 -17.32 30.63 -37.65
N THR A 559 -16.04 30.61 -37.34
CA THR A 559 -15.03 31.50 -37.94
C THR A 559 -14.93 31.28 -39.45
N LEU A 560 -14.86 30.01 -39.90
CA LEU A 560 -14.80 29.66 -41.31
C LEU A 560 -16.10 30.00 -42.06
N LEU A 561 -17.25 29.94 -41.40
CA LEU A 561 -18.53 30.36 -42.00
C LEU A 561 -18.56 31.86 -42.24
N LEU A 562 -18.03 32.66 -41.32
CA LEU A 562 -17.90 34.14 -41.52
C LEU A 562 -16.94 34.44 -42.66
N LEU A 563 -15.77 33.80 -42.69
CA LEU A 563 -14.80 33.92 -43.78
C LEU A 563 -15.39 33.49 -45.13
N ALA A 564 -16.21 32.41 -45.15
CA ALA A 564 -16.88 31.96 -46.39
C ALA A 564 -17.89 33.01 -46.91
N ARG A 565 -18.60 33.72 -46.05
CA ARG A 565 -19.49 34.83 -46.42
C ARG A 565 -18.71 35.99 -47.06
N GLU A 566 -17.58 36.38 -46.48
CA GLU A 566 -16.70 37.41 -47.05
C GLU A 566 -16.16 37.04 -48.43
N ARG A 567 -16.07 35.73 -48.74
CA ARG A 567 -15.52 35.17 -50.01
C ARG A 567 -16.56 34.88 -51.09
N VAL A 568 -17.84 35.15 -50.85
CA VAL A 568 -18.90 34.83 -51.80
C VAL A 568 -18.63 35.44 -53.19
N GLY A 569 -18.13 36.69 -53.25
CA GLY A 569 -17.75 37.34 -54.50
C GLY A 569 -16.59 36.66 -55.24
N GLU A 570 -15.55 36.22 -54.53
CA GLU A 570 -14.41 35.51 -55.14
C GLU A 570 -14.80 34.12 -55.65
N VAL A 571 -15.62 33.40 -54.90
CA VAL A 571 -16.15 32.10 -55.35
C VAL A 571 -17.04 32.29 -56.54
N GLY A 572 -17.83 33.36 -56.59
CA GLY A 572 -18.66 33.71 -57.75
C GLY A 572 -17.84 33.95 -58.99
N THR A 573 -16.74 34.72 -58.90
CA THR A 573 -15.85 34.98 -60.07
C THR A 573 -15.14 33.70 -60.52
N LEU A 574 -14.65 32.86 -59.62
CA LEU A 574 -14.02 31.58 -59.93
C LEU A 574 -15.01 30.64 -60.69
N ARG A 575 -16.27 30.62 -60.26
CA ARG A 575 -17.32 29.83 -60.93
C ARG A 575 -17.74 30.42 -62.23
N ALA A 576 -17.73 31.75 -62.40
CA ALA A 576 -18.00 32.41 -63.67
C ALA A 576 -16.89 32.14 -64.70
N VAL A 577 -15.65 31.97 -64.29
CA VAL A 577 -14.50 31.58 -65.14
C VAL A 577 -14.51 30.07 -65.50
N GLY A 578 -15.47 29.28 -64.90
CA GLY A 578 -15.67 27.88 -65.27
C GLY A 578 -15.25 26.84 -64.23
N MET A 579 -14.88 27.22 -62.96
CA MET A 579 -14.61 26.27 -61.90
C MET A 579 -15.88 25.49 -61.49
N GLN A 580 -15.77 24.16 -61.48
CA GLN A 580 -16.85 23.30 -60.99
C GLN A 580 -17.08 23.41 -59.52
N ARG A 581 -18.33 23.23 -59.05
CA ARG A 581 -18.71 23.24 -57.63
C ARG A 581 -17.84 22.31 -56.77
N ARG A 582 -17.53 21.10 -57.28
CA ARG A 582 -16.67 20.14 -56.60
C ARG A 582 -15.23 20.66 -56.38
N GLN A 583 -14.69 21.36 -57.36
CA GLN A 583 -13.33 21.92 -57.28
C GLN A 583 -13.24 23.03 -56.22
N VAL A 584 -14.25 23.89 -56.12
CA VAL A 584 -14.35 24.91 -55.09
C VAL A 584 -14.49 24.26 -53.71
N PHE A 585 -15.38 23.28 -53.57
CA PHE A 585 -15.58 22.53 -52.35
C PHE A 585 -14.29 21.90 -51.83
N PHE A 586 -13.61 21.11 -52.67
CA PHE A 586 -12.33 20.48 -52.31
C PHE A 586 -11.21 21.51 -52.07
N GLY A 587 -11.23 22.65 -52.78
CA GLY A 587 -10.28 23.75 -52.52
C GLY A 587 -10.40 24.31 -51.11
N LEU A 588 -11.62 24.53 -50.63
CA LEU A 588 -11.87 24.99 -49.27
C LEU A 588 -11.55 23.90 -48.21
N LEU A 589 -11.84 22.63 -48.49
CA LEU A 589 -11.44 21.52 -47.62
C LEU A 589 -9.93 21.40 -47.46
N TRP A 590 -9.16 21.53 -48.56
CA TRP A 590 -7.70 21.53 -48.52
C TRP A 590 -7.15 22.71 -47.72
N GLU A 591 -7.81 23.88 -47.80
CA GLU A 591 -7.44 25.05 -46.96
C GLU A 591 -7.61 24.74 -45.48
N GLY A 592 -8.74 24.14 -45.07
CA GLY A 592 -8.98 23.71 -43.71
C GLY A 592 -8.00 22.63 -43.22
N LEU A 593 -7.72 21.64 -44.09
CA LEU A 593 -6.74 20.60 -43.75
C LEU A 593 -5.32 21.19 -43.55
N LEU A 594 -4.90 22.10 -44.40
CA LEU A 594 -3.59 22.77 -44.31
C LEU A 594 -3.50 23.63 -43.03
N LEU A 595 -4.56 24.38 -42.74
CA LEU A 595 -4.62 25.17 -41.49
C LEU A 595 -4.55 24.27 -40.24
N GLY A 596 -5.29 23.14 -40.25
CA GLY A 596 -5.25 22.15 -39.22
C GLY A 596 -3.86 21.49 -39.07
N ALA A 597 -3.25 21.09 -40.22
CA ALA A 597 -1.93 20.45 -40.22
C ALA A 597 -0.81 21.41 -39.75
N VAL A 598 -0.78 22.63 -40.25
CA VAL A 598 0.21 23.64 -39.82
C VAL A 598 0.00 23.99 -38.34
N GLY A 599 -1.27 24.22 -37.95
CA GLY A 599 -1.61 24.50 -36.55
C GLY A 599 -1.21 23.37 -35.61
N SER A 600 -1.53 22.11 -35.97
CA SER A 600 -1.17 20.96 -35.16
C SER A 600 0.33 20.74 -35.06
N VAL A 601 1.10 20.92 -36.13
CA VAL A 601 2.59 20.84 -36.07
C VAL A 601 3.15 21.89 -35.15
N LEU A 602 2.69 23.14 -35.24
CA LEU A 602 3.10 24.22 -34.32
C LEU A 602 2.72 23.92 -32.89
N GLY A 603 1.49 23.39 -32.68
CA GLY A 603 1.02 22.99 -31.35
C GLY A 603 1.82 21.85 -30.73
N ILE A 604 2.10 20.81 -31.53
CA ILE A 604 2.98 19.70 -31.08
C ILE A 604 4.38 20.21 -30.74
N ALA A 605 4.94 21.08 -31.59
CA ALA A 605 6.25 21.68 -31.31
C ALA A 605 6.25 22.51 -30.03
N LEU A 606 5.20 23.29 -29.78
CA LEU A 606 5.04 24.07 -28.56
C LEU A 606 4.88 23.14 -27.34
N GLY A 607 4.02 22.11 -27.44
CA GLY A 607 3.83 21.11 -26.39
C GLY A 607 5.14 20.36 -26.09
N ALA A 608 5.86 19.94 -27.14
CA ALA A 608 7.17 19.31 -27.01
C ALA A 608 8.22 20.23 -26.36
N ALA A 609 8.21 21.52 -26.70
CA ALA A 609 9.10 22.50 -26.07
C ALA A 609 8.81 22.67 -24.57
N VAL A 610 7.54 22.69 -24.16
CA VAL A 610 7.12 22.70 -22.75
C VAL A 610 7.60 21.42 -22.05
N LEU A 611 7.39 20.26 -22.67
CA LEU A 611 7.81 18.97 -22.14
C LEU A 611 9.35 18.90 -21.99
N LEU A 612 10.11 19.36 -22.99
CA LEU A 612 11.58 19.40 -22.93
C LEU A 612 12.10 20.37 -21.85
N GLY A 613 11.42 21.49 -21.65
CA GLY A 613 11.75 22.44 -20.59
C GLY A 613 11.58 21.84 -19.19
N VAL A 614 10.63 20.94 -19.03
CA VAL A 614 10.34 20.24 -17.77
C VAL A 614 11.13 18.93 -17.67
N ALA A 615 11.35 18.21 -18.77
CA ALA A 615 11.96 16.88 -18.80
C ALA A 615 13.42 16.86 -18.29
N GLY A 616 14.16 17.96 -18.45
CA GLY A 616 15.57 18.07 -18.01
C GLY A 616 15.74 18.03 -16.49
N GLN A 617 14.72 18.42 -15.73
CA GLN A 617 14.75 18.46 -14.26
C GLN A 617 13.77 17.44 -13.63
N GLY A 618 12.80 16.93 -14.40
CA GLY A 618 11.65 16.17 -13.90
C GLY A 618 10.70 17.03 -13.07
N LEU A 619 9.48 16.57 -12.89
CA LEU A 619 8.51 17.19 -11.97
C LEU A 619 8.65 16.55 -10.59
N PRO A 620 9.12 17.28 -9.55
CA PRO A 620 9.20 16.73 -8.21
C PRO A 620 7.79 16.50 -7.65
N VAL A 621 7.51 15.27 -7.27
CA VAL A 621 6.25 14.86 -6.65
C VAL A 621 6.44 14.93 -5.14
N ARG A 622 5.90 15.97 -4.51
CA ARG A 622 6.04 16.19 -3.06
C ARG A 622 5.07 15.37 -2.23
N ASP A 623 3.90 15.07 -2.78
CA ASP A 623 2.89 14.27 -2.09
C ASP A 623 3.27 12.78 -2.19
N GLU A 624 3.50 12.15 -1.05
CA GLU A 624 3.91 10.76 -0.95
C GLU A 624 2.88 9.79 -1.51
N SER A 625 1.59 10.11 -1.38
CA SER A 625 0.50 9.26 -1.89
C SER A 625 0.49 9.26 -3.42
N LEU A 626 0.81 10.40 -4.03
CA LEU A 626 0.92 10.51 -5.48
C LEU A 626 2.18 9.82 -6.04
N GLN A 627 3.26 9.72 -5.27
CA GLN A 627 4.48 9.02 -5.71
C GLN A 627 4.22 7.57 -6.11
N PHE A 628 3.29 6.91 -5.42
CA PHE A 628 2.88 5.56 -5.78
C PHE A 628 2.30 5.48 -7.21
N PHE A 629 1.39 6.39 -7.55
CA PHE A 629 0.74 6.42 -8.88
C PHE A 629 1.65 6.97 -9.97
N LEU A 630 2.59 7.83 -9.62
CA LEU A 630 3.49 8.49 -10.57
C LEU A 630 4.82 7.74 -10.76
N GLY A 631 5.01 6.63 -10.06
CA GLY A 631 6.17 5.76 -10.21
C GLY A 631 7.41 6.22 -9.46
N GLY A 632 7.32 7.23 -8.59
CA GLY A 632 8.43 7.70 -7.78
C GLY A 632 8.38 9.19 -7.42
N PRO A 633 9.44 9.70 -6.75
CA PRO A 633 9.51 11.08 -6.28
C PRO A 633 9.70 12.11 -7.41
N VAL A 634 10.01 11.66 -8.63
CA VAL A 634 10.19 12.51 -9.81
C VAL A 634 9.47 11.91 -10.99
N LEU A 635 8.56 12.68 -11.58
CA LEU A 635 7.84 12.29 -12.80
C LEU A 635 8.61 12.80 -14.03
N TYR A 636 9.02 11.87 -14.90
CA TYR A 636 9.63 12.19 -16.19
C TYR A 636 8.56 12.11 -17.28
N LEU A 637 8.28 13.24 -17.91
CA LEU A 637 7.32 13.32 -19.00
C LEU A 637 8.01 12.89 -20.30
N GLN A 638 7.45 11.86 -20.94
CA GLN A 638 7.96 11.35 -22.21
C GLN A 638 6.88 11.48 -23.29
N LEU A 639 7.28 11.96 -24.46
CA LEU A 639 6.42 12.06 -25.62
C LEU A 639 6.78 10.96 -26.63
N GLU A 640 5.91 10.00 -26.78
CA GLU A 640 6.05 8.99 -27.83
C GLU A 640 5.70 9.56 -29.21
N ALA A 641 6.48 9.22 -30.22
CA ALA A 641 6.26 9.66 -31.60
C ALA A 641 4.86 9.32 -32.12
N TRP A 642 4.30 8.18 -31.69
CA TRP A 642 2.93 7.76 -32.06
C TRP A 642 1.88 8.72 -31.51
N HIS A 643 2.02 9.18 -30.26
CA HIS A 643 1.09 10.15 -29.67
C HIS A 643 1.12 11.49 -30.44
N ALA A 644 2.30 11.96 -30.80
CA ALA A 644 2.44 13.17 -31.60
C ALA A 644 1.74 13.02 -32.95
N LEU A 645 1.91 11.88 -33.62
CA LEU A 645 1.23 11.57 -34.89
C LEU A 645 -0.30 11.54 -34.73
N ALA A 646 -0.79 10.86 -33.70
CA ALA A 646 -2.23 10.76 -33.42
C ALA A 646 -2.85 12.13 -33.13
N VAL A 647 -2.18 12.99 -32.33
CA VAL A 647 -2.60 14.38 -32.08
C VAL A 647 -2.65 15.17 -33.40
N GLY A 648 -1.61 15.09 -34.22
CA GLY A 648 -1.53 15.79 -35.51
C GLY A 648 -2.66 15.43 -36.44
N LEU A 649 -2.91 14.12 -36.64
CA LEU A 649 -4.00 13.62 -37.45
C LEU A 649 -5.38 13.98 -36.90
N GLY A 650 -5.58 13.81 -35.57
CA GLY A 650 -6.84 14.13 -34.88
C GLY A 650 -7.21 15.60 -34.99
N CYS A 651 -6.27 16.50 -34.68
CA CYS A 651 -6.50 17.94 -34.76
C CYS A 651 -6.75 18.39 -36.20
N SER A 652 -6.01 17.85 -37.18
CA SER A 652 -6.23 18.13 -38.59
C SER A 652 -7.61 17.66 -39.06
N ALA A 653 -8.06 16.50 -38.59
CA ALA A 653 -9.39 15.96 -38.87
C ALA A 653 -10.51 16.82 -38.27
N VAL A 654 -10.34 17.33 -37.05
CA VAL A 654 -11.30 18.24 -36.39
C VAL A 654 -11.46 19.53 -37.20
N VAL A 655 -10.35 20.17 -37.59
CA VAL A 655 -10.39 21.39 -38.40
C VAL A 655 -10.97 21.11 -39.81
N MET A 656 -10.60 20.03 -40.46
CA MET A 656 -11.18 19.62 -41.71
C MET A 656 -12.70 19.39 -41.59
N GLY A 657 -13.16 18.74 -40.50
CA GLY A 657 -14.57 18.56 -40.18
C GLY A 657 -15.30 19.88 -40.01
N ALA A 658 -14.67 20.85 -39.34
CA ALA A 658 -15.20 22.21 -39.15
C ALA A 658 -15.39 22.95 -40.51
N THR A 659 -14.59 22.62 -41.54
CA THR A 659 -14.68 23.25 -42.85
C THR A 659 -15.79 22.66 -43.73
N LEU A 660 -16.36 21.49 -43.43
CA LEU A 660 -17.35 20.80 -44.27
C LEU A 660 -18.60 21.65 -44.54
N VAL A 661 -19.20 22.22 -43.49
CA VAL A 661 -20.43 23.02 -43.63
C VAL A 661 -20.16 24.35 -44.34
N PRO A 662 -19.13 25.14 -43.99
CA PRO A 662 -18.75 26.35 -44.72
C PRO A 662 -18.40 26.08 -46.19
N ALA A 663 -17.63 25.04 -46.49
CA ALA A 663 -17.24 24.67 -47.84
C ALA A 663 -18.45 24.27 -48.69
N TRP A 664 -19.39 23.49 -48.10
CA TRP A 664 -20.60 23.09 -48.80
C TRP A 664 -21.49 24.30 -49.11
N ARG A 665 -21.73 25.18 -48.13
CA ARG A 665 -22.52 26.42 -48.34
C ARG A 665 -21.82 27.37 -49.31
N GLY A 666 -20.53 27.64 -49.16
CA GLY A 666 -19.75 28.51 -50.03
C GLY A 666 -19.73 28.02 -51.49
N SER A 667 -19.57 26.69 -51.71
CA SER A 667 -19.56 26.12 -53.05
C SER A 667 -20.93 26.08 -53.76
N SER A 668 -22.05 26.23 -53.01
CA SER A 668 -23.42 26.17 -53.56
C SER A 668 -23.93 27.51 -54.09
N VAL A 669 -23.26 28.62 -53.83
CA VAL A 669 -23.65 29.96 -54.26
C VAL A 669 -23.59 30.06 -55.78
N THR A 670 -24.67 30.54 -56.42
CA THR A 670 -24.73 30.75 -57.91
C THR A 670 -23.94 32.01 -58.25
N PRO A 671 -23.27 32.06 -59.43
CA PRO A 671 -22.50 33.23 -59.92
C PRO A 671 -23.29 34.54 -59.89
N ILE A 672 -24.59 34.48 -60.30
CA ILE A 672 -25.47 35.61 -60.33
C ILE A 672 -25.71 36.25 -58.97
N VAL A 673 -25.94 35.42 -57.91
CA VAL A 673 -26.17 35.89 -56.56
C VAL A 673 -24.88 36.46 -55.95
N ALA A 674 -23.73 35.85 -56.30
CA ALA A 674 -22.44 36.31 -55.82
C ALA A 674 -22.01 37.67 -56.40
N MET A 675 -22.39 38.00 -57.65
CA MET A 675 -22.11 39.30 -58.27
C MET A 675 -23.03 40.43 -57.71
N ARG A 676 -24.27 40.12 -57.37
CA ARG A 676 -25.24 41.10 -56.79
C ARG A 676 -24.91 41.53 -55.39
N GLN A 677 -24.32 40.70 -54.58
CA GLN A 677 -23.90 41.05 -53.19
C GLN A 677 -22.65 41.94 -53.12
N ARG A 678 -22.06 42.30 -54.21
CA ARG A 678 -20.90 43.19 -54.27
C ARG A 678 -21.28 44.66 -54.56
N GLU A 679 -22.54 44.90 -54.88
CA GLU A 679 -23.10 46.23 -55.13
C GLU A 679 -23.82 46.82 -53.92
N ASP A 680 -24.18 46.02 -52.90
CA ASP A 680 -24.66 46.42 -51.59
C ASP A 680 -23.51 46.36 -50.57
#